data_9e9f36faf52de98836efb9d542f217af
#
_entry.id   9e9f36faf52de98836efb9d542f217af
#
_cell.length_a   1.000
_cell.length_b   1.000
_cell.length_c   1.000
_cell.angle_alpha   90.00
_cell.angle_beta   90.00
_cell.angle_gamma   90.00
#
_symmetry.space_group_name_H-M   'P 1'
#
loop_
_entity.id
_entity.type
_entity.pdbx_description
1 polymer ?
#
loop_
_entity_poly.entity_id
_entity_poly.type
_entity_poly.pdbx_seq_one_letter_code
_entity_poly.pdbx_strand_id
1 'polypeptide(L)'
;MIFDFTPDPKVLLALTRTPMQPLDALCELIDNAIDSFSIAKIQGIVIDNPLILIDLPTKKQLTTGTGVLRIRDNGPGMNASDAEKAIKAGFSGNNPYDTLGLFGMGFNISTGKLGNTTTFMTARKDSGKYIRTVIDLNKINAAKSYSLEAQELDKGDSIFPVDSQGTIIEVSNWWPAGDANCGFVDKLIQYGMPKVRAEIGRRYATILREANVRIMINGEKCEPFEHCVWDEKRSVTKNGDNIPAKIFIDKVLGSSKRCTKCTAIIPSDSAQCPACGNTAYRTIDEHVRGWIGIQRYDHATDYGVDLIRNGRAIRKAEKQAFFEFVDDFGNVTKDYPNDSQYGRIVGEIHIDHVPVDFMKTDFQRSSAEWIRVMSYLRGESSLQPKQPGADKNKSPVFRLYQGYRRVRNFGKGDMYMGTWDPASKKATRISRTVEEEYLEKFRQKLPGYYDDSEWWKLVESADQPPVDELIECEVCGAQNLKEADCCGVCGAVIKGKECVSETCKKTIPLSAETCPYCGTSQIPVVVEPWICQVCHTKNIATETTCTACKSPRGTKDPMSKEALLATSYKIDELSEANLSINMADGKKNAALSFEVYTTQAPIVAPITNEELPLRIFKDIGKITIFINKHHPIFTKCHIAPEQIIASEVAMYLYDDRQNLANYAQHNLSNLTWAIIQKQWLPNLETNVETVYAKVIETLDSIREHIAKKLGTDAAQYFDDMTPEQKKALTDILIKKNIDLTSIADLKKSGEYILYAPYGFLLNLYAVSTNDFFDGGVWNKKLSSSADGLLDQEIVEHANNKIKQQYRNSLEDIINFARDKYDDELTLRRVQMSIEFLQTELVE
;
A
#
# COMPACT_ATOMS: atom_id res chain seq x y z
N MET A 1 -51.03 -29.25 -23.17
CA MET A 1 -50.33 -28.04 -23.66
C MET A 1 -49.01 -27.96 -22.88
N ILE A 2 -47.89 -27.90 -23.56
CA ILE A 2 -46.57 -27.80 -22.92
C ILE A 2 -46.11 -26.37 -23.16
N PHE A 3 -45.74 -25.65 -22.12
CA PHE A 3 -45.15 -24.33 -22.23
C PHE A 3 -43.62 -24.44 -22.11
N ASP A 4 -42.92 -23.73 -22.96
CA ASP A 4 -41.47 -23.54 -22.81
C ASP A 4 -41.24 -22.44 -21.76
N PHE A 5 -40.61 -22.80 -20.65
CA PHE A 5 -40.30 -21.92 -19.54
C PHE A 5 -38.79 -21.54 -19.50
N THR A 6 -38.08 -21.72 -20.62
CA THR A 6 -36.68 -21.32 -20.76
C THR A 6 -36.58 -19.80 -20.68
N PRO A 7 -35.76 -19.23 -19.77
CA PRO A 7 -35.60 -17.78 -19.65
C PRO A 7 -35.09 -17.13 -20.94
N ASP A 8 -35.59 -15.94 -21.26
CA ASP A 8 -35.04 -15.13 -22.36
C ASP A 8 -33.59 -14.71 -22.04
N PRO A 9 -32.64 -14.69 -22.98
CA PRO A 9 -31.27 -14.26 -22.76
C PRO A 9 -31.10 -12.88 -22.12
N LYS A 10 -32.08 -12.00 -22.19
CA LYS A 10 -32.13 -10.73 -21.46
C LYS A 10 -31.97 -10.89 -19.95
N VAL A 11 -32.27 -12.08 -19.41
CA VAL A 11 -32.06 -12.38 -17.98
C VAL A 11 -30.56 -12.17 -17.60
N LEU A 12 -29.63 -12.53 -18.47
CA LEU A 12 -28.19 -12.29 -18.19
C LEU A 12 -27.86 -10.80 -18.08
N LEU A 13 -28.46 -9.95 -18.93
CA LEU A 13 -28.31 -8.49 -18.82
C LEU A 13 -29.00 -7.95 -17.57
N ALA A 14 -30.18 -8.48 -17.22
CA ALA A 14 -30.84 -8.08 -15.98
C ALA A 14 -30.01 -8.41 -14.73
N LEU A 15 -29.36 -9.55 -14.72
CA LEU A 15 -28.45 -9.97 -13.65
C LEU A 15 -27.27 -9.00 -13.45
N THR A 16 -26.77 -8.38 -14.52
CA THR A 16 -25.69 -7.37 -14.40
C THR A 16 -26.15 -6.11 -13.67
N ARG A 17 -27.46 -5.88 -13.50
CA ARG A 17 -28.03 -4.73 -12.76
C ARG A 17 -28.24 -5.01 -11.27
N THR A 18 -27.93 -6.21 -10.78
CA THR A 18 -27.98 -6.57 -9.35
C THR A 18 -27.10 -5.61 -8.55
N PRO A 19 -27.54 -5.05 -7.42
CA PRO A 19 -26.73 -4.20 -6.58
C PRO A 19 -25.46 -4.92 -6.10
N MET A 20 -24.29 -4.42 -6.44
CA MET A 20 -22.99 -5.01 -6.07
C MET A 20 -21.93 -3.92 -6.11
N GLN A 21 -20.96 -3.95 -5.19
CA GLN A 21 -19.80 -3.06 -5.24
C GLN A 21 -18.72 -3.63 -6.17
N PRO A 22 -17.87 -2.80 -6.79
CA PRO A 22 -16.81 -3.29 -7.68
C PRO A 22 -15.86 -4.28 -7.04
N LEU A 23 -15.54 -4.08 -5.77
CA LEU A 23 -14.68 -5.00 -5.01
C LEU A 23 -15.36 -6.35 -4.75
N ASP A 24 -16.69 -6.36 -4.54
CA ASP A 24 -17.42 -7.61 -4.33
C ASP A 24 -17.48 -8.44 -5.61
N ALA A 25 -17.59 -7.78 -6.78
CA ALA A 25 -17.47 -8.46 -8.07
C ALA A 25 -16.09 -9.12 -8.26
N LEU A 26 -15.02 -8.44 -7.87
CA LEU A 26 -13.69 -9.02 -7.88
C LEU A 26 -13.58 -10.20 -6.92
N CYS A 27 -14.16 -10.09 -5.71
CA CYS A 27 -14.15 -11.15 -4.71
C CYS A 27 -14.88 -12.42 -5.20
N GLU A 28 -15.98 -12.31 -5.93
CA GLU A 28 -16.67 -13.49 -6.48
C GLU A 28 -15.76 -14.30 -7.44
N LEU A 29 -14.90 -13.62 -8.20
CA LEU A 29 -13.94 -14.29 -9.07
C LEU A 29 -12.77 -14.90 -8.29
N ILE A 30 -12.36 -14.25 -7.21
CA ILE A 30 -11.36 -14.79 -6.27
C ILE A 30 -11.94 -16.02 -5.55
N ASP A 31 -13.20 -15.98 -5.11
CA ASP A 31 -13.87 -17.13 -4.47
C ASP A 31 -13.84 -18.36 -5.37
N ASN A 32 -14.12 -18.20 -6.67
CA ASN A 32 -14.08 -19.31 -7.63
C ASN A 32 -12.68 -19.92 -7.76
N ALA A 33 -11.64 -19.08 -7.75
CA ALA A 33 -10.25 -19.54 -7.76
C ALA A 33 -9.89 -20.29 -6.46
N ILE A 34 -10.31 -19.80 -5.29
CA ILE A 34 -10.11 -20.47 -3.99
C ILE A 34 -10.86 -21.80 -3.95
N ASP A 35 -12.09 -21.84 -4.44
CA ASP A 35 -12.89 -23.06 -4.50
C ASP A 35 -12.21 -24.12 -5.38
N SER A 36 -11.54 -23.70 -6.47
CA SER A 36 -10.78 -24.65 -7.31
C SER A 36 -9.68 -25.38 -6.52
N PHE A 37 -8.97 -24.66 -5.63
CA PHE A 37 -7.96 -25.28 -4.74
C PHE A 37 -8.60 -26.18 -3.69
N SER A 38 -9.76 -25.79 -3.13
CA SER A 38 -10.50 -26.59 -2.15
C SER A 38 -10.99 -27.88 -2.77
N ILE A 39 -11.53 -27.82 -3.98
CA ILE A 39 -11.99 -29.00 -4.75
C ILE A 39 -10.81 -29.92 -5.08
N ALA A 40 -9.67 -29.36 -5.53
CA ALA A 40 -8.46 -30.12 -5.78
C ALA A 40 -8.02 -30.91 -4.53
N LYS A 41 -8.02 -30.25 -3.36
CA LYS A 41 -7.68 -30.89 -2.07
C LYS A 41 -8.64 -32.03 -1.73
N ILE A 42 -9.96 -31.86 -1.93
CA ILE A 42 -10.97 -32.89 -1.71
C ILE A 42 -10.74 -34.10 -2.66
N GLN A 43 -10.31 -33.82 -3.89
CA GLN A 43 -10.01 -34.83 -4.91
C GLN A 43 -8.64 -35.47 -4.74
N GLY A 44 -7.84 -35.06 -3.75
CA GLY A 44 -6.48 -35.55 -3.53
C GLY A 44 -5.47 -35.03 -4.55
N ILE A 45 -5.80 -33.97 -5.29
CA ILE A 45 -4.90 -33.31 -6.24
C ILE A 45 -4.05 -32.28 -5.48
N VAL A 46 -2.74 -32.45 -5.51
CA VAL A 46 -1.81 -31.52 -4.88
C VAL A 46 -1.55 -30.34 -5.82
N ILE A 47 -1.83 -29.15 -5.36
CA ILE A 47 -1.47 -27.90 -6.04
C ILE A 47 -0.27 -27.29 -5.33
N ASP A 48 0.85 -27.27 -6.02
CA ASP A 48 2.07 -26.64 -5.48
C ASP A 48 1.93 -25.12 -5.49
N ASN A 49 2.11 -24.51 -4.30
CA ASN A 49 2.03 -23.06 -4.13
C ASN A 49 0.77 -22.43 -4.77
N PRO A 50 -0.43 -22.66 -4.21
CA PRO A 50 -1.67 -22.09 -4.73
C PRO A 50 -1.55 -20.58 -4.94
N LEU A 51 -1.81 -20.11 -6.16
CA LEU A 51 -1.56 -18.73 -6.58
C LEU A 51 -2.72 -18.18 -7.40
N ILE A 52 -3.16 -16.98 -7.05
CA ILE A 52 -4.12 -16.19 -7.80
C ILE A 52 -3.43 -14.90 -8.23
N LEU A 53 -3.36 -14.68 -9.53
CA LEU A 53 -2.82 -13.46 -10.14
C LEU A 53 -3.97 -12.62 -10.68
N ILE A 54 -3.97 -11.34 -10.34
CA ILE A 54 -4.99 -10.38 -10.74
C ILE A 54 -4.29 -9.20 -11.40
N ASP A 55 -4.60 -8.97 -12.68
CA ASP A 55 -4.14 -7.81 -13.41
C ASP A 55 -5.31 -6.86 -13.63
N LEU A 56 -5.26 -5.71 -12.98
CA LEU A 56 -6.23 -4.64 -13.13
C LEU A 56 -5.71 -3.62 -14.15
N PRO A 57 -6.59 -3.13 -15.05
CA PRO A 57 -6.19 -2.15 -16.06
C PRO A 57 -5.79 -0.82 -15.41
N THR A 58 -4.91 -0.11 -16.08
CA THR A 58 -4.58 1.27 -15.71
C THR A 58 -5.69 2.24 -16.14
N LYS A 59 -5.75 3.41 -15.53
CA LYS A 59 -6.71 4.46 -15.92
C LYS A 59 -6.60 4.82 -17.43
N LYS A 60 -5.39 4.86 -17.97
CA LYS A 60 -5.15 5.11 -19.39
C LYS A 60 -5.78 4.01 -20.27
N GLN A 61 -5.57 2.74 -19.92
CA GLN A 61 -6.13 1.61 -20.65
C GLN A 61 -7.67 1.57 -20.58
N LEU A 62 -8.28 2.00 -19.47
CA LEU A 62 -9.73 2.15 -19.36
C LEU A 62 -10.24 3.22 -20.33
N THR A 63 -9.62 4.40 -20.34
CA THR A 63 -10.01 5.52 -21.21
C THR A 63 -9.87 5.18 -22.71
N THR A 64 -8.82 4.43 -23.09
CA THR A 64 -8.61 4.02 -24.48
C THR A 64 -9.42 2.77 -24.89
N GLY A 65 -10.14 2.14 -23.97
CA GLY A 65 -10.88 0.91 -24.22
C GLY A 65 -10.02 -0.33 -24.48
N THR A 66 -8.70 -0.23 -24.29
CA THR A 66 -7.75 -1.33 -24.53
C THR A 66 -7.45 -2.15 -23.27
N GLY A 67 -8.02 -1.76 -22.13
CA GLY A 67 -7.79 -2.42 -20.86
C GLY A 67 -8.45 -3.80 -20.79
N VAL A 68 -7.79 -4.72 -20.09
CA VAL A 68 -8.32 -6.04 -19.75
C VAL A 68 -8.15 -6.24 -18.25
N LEU A 69 -9.21 -6.65 -17.55
CA LEU A 69 -9.11 -7.18 -16.20
C LEU A 69 -8.92 -8.68 -16.33
N ARG A 70 -7.81 -9.19 -15.76
CA ARG A 70 -7.49 -10.62 -15.84
C ARG A 70 -7.35 -11.21 -14.45
N ILE A 71 -7.94 -12.38 -14.24
CA ILE A 71 -7.72 -13.21 -13.06
C ILE A 71 -7.25 -14.56 -13.54
N ARG A 72 -6.15 -15.05 -12.98
CA ARG A 72 -5.55 -16.34 -13.27
C ARG A 72 -5.30 -17.09 -11.97
N ASP A 73 -5.71 -18.35 -11.90
CA ASP A 73 -5.30 -19.29 -10.87
C ASP A 73 -4.44 -20.45 -11.46
N ASN A 74 -3.71 -21.14 -10.60
CA ASN A 74 -2.98 -22.35 -10.94
C ASN A 74 -3.68 -23.60 -10.38
N GLY A 75 -5.00 -23.57 -10.24
CA GLY A 75 -5.83 -24.67 -9.82
C GLY A 75 -5.80 -25.88 -10.79
N PRO A 76 -6.59 -26.91 -10.56
CA PRO A 76 -6.52 -28.15 -11.35
C PRO A 76 -6.96 -27.98 -12.81
N GLY A 77 -7.60 -26.85 -13.14
CA GLY A 77 -8.28 -26.64 -14.43
C GLY A 77 -9.49 -27.54 -14.62
N MET A 78 -10.14 -27.46 -15.78
CA MET A 78 -11.40 -28.15 -16.05
C MET A 78 -11.36 -28.87 -17.39
N ASN A 79 -12.07 -30.00 -17.49
CA ASN A 79 -12.42 -30.63 -18.77
C ASN A 79 -13.60 -29.89 -19.42
N ALA A 80 -13.96 -30.25 -20.65
CA ALA A 80 -15.02 -29.57 -21.40
C ALA A 80 -16.38 -29.59 -20.70
N SER A 81 -16.76 -30.73 -20.12
CA SER A 81 -18.05 -30.86 -19.40
C SER A 81 -18.08 -30.00 -18.13
N ASP A 82 -16.97 -29.93 -17.41
CA ASP A 82 -16.90 -29.14 -16.18
C ASP A 82 -16.79 -27.63 -16.49
N ALA A 83 -16.08 -27.27 -17.56
CA ALA A 83 -16.01 -25.91 -18.06
C ALA A 83 -17.39 -25.37 -18.48
N GLU A 84 -18.17 -26.18 -19.23
CA GLU A 84 -19.56 -25.86 -19.59
C GLU A 84 -20.41 -25.59 -18.35
N LYS A 85 -20.33 -26.47 -17.34
CA LYS A 85 -21.08 -26.32 -16.09
C LYS A 85 -20.64 -25.07 -15.31
N ALA A 86 -19.35 -24.78 -15.28
CA ALA A 86 -18.79 -23.65 -14.52
C ALA A 86 -19.27 -22.29 -15.05
N ILE A 87 -19.48 -22.13 -16.35
CA ILE A 87 -19.96 -20.88 -16.95
C ILE A 87 -21.51 -20.80 -16.99
N LYS A 88 -22.22 -21.91 -16.74
CA LYS A 88 -23.66 -21.96 -16.81
C LYS A 88 -24.30 -21.24 -15.63
N ALA A 89 -25.12 -20.22 -15.91
CA ALA A 89 -25.82 -19.47 -14.89
C ALA A 89 -26.78 -20.34 -14.08
N GLY A 90 -26.74 -20.28 -12.77
CA GLY A 90 -27.59 -21.06 -11.86
C GLY A 90 -27.12 -22.48 -11.61
N PHE A 91 -26.03 -22.94 -12.22
CA PHE A 91 -25.45 -24.23 -11.91
C PHE A 91 -24.42 -24.10 -10.77
N SER A 92 -24.66 -24.77 -9.67
CA SER A 92 -23.68 -24.96 -8.61
C SER A 92 -23.56 -26.46 -8.33
N GLY A 93 -22.41 -27.04 -8.65
CA GLY A 93 -22.06 -28.40 -8.27
C GLY A 93 -21.40 -28.47 -6.89
N ASN A 94 -21.22 -27.35 -6.25
CA ASN A 94 -20.49 -27.21 -5.01
C ASN A 94 -21.33 -27.52 -3.78
N ASN A 95 -20.72 -28.13 -2.77
CA ASN A 95 -21.33 -28.28 -1.47
C ASN A 95 -21.25 -26.93 -0.73
N PRO A 96 -22.39 -26.33 -0.36
CA PRO A 96 -22.41 -24.99 0.26
C PRO A 96 -21.70 -24.92 1.61
N TYR A 97 -21.38 -26.04 2.23
CA TYR A 97 -20.66 -26.07 3.52
C TYR A 97 -19.15 -26.13 3.37
N ASP A 98 -18.62 -26.47 2.18
CA ASP A 98 -17.19 -26.66 1.95
C ASP A 98 -16.60 -25.63 0.99
N THR A 99 -17.45 -24.80 0.34
CA THR A 99 -17.04 -23.87 -0.70
C THR A 99 -17.56 -22.46 -0.45
N LEU A 100 -16.96 -21.50 -1.10
CA LEU A 100 -17.36 -20.08 -1.09
C LEU A 100 -18.45 -19.80 -2.13
N GLY A 101 -18.42 -20.49 -3.28
CA GLY A 101 -19.42 -20.40 -4.34
C GLY A 101 -20.70 -21.18 -4.02
N LEU A 102 -21.82 -20.48 -3.80
CA LEU A 102 -23.05 -21.08 -3.28
C LEU A 102 -24.16 -21.21 -4.32
N PHE A 103 -24.33 -20.21 -5.16
CA PHE A 103 -25.54 -20.02 -5.94
C PHE A 103 -25.39 -20.25 -7.45
N GLY A 104 -24.16 -20.46 -7.92
CA GLY A 104 -23.86 -20.66 -9.34
C GLY A 104 -24.12 -19.43 -10.25
N MET A 105 -24.27 -18.24 -9.66
CA MET A 105 -24.60 -17.00 -10.37
C MET A 105 -23.47 -15.96 -10.28
N GLY A 106 -22.57 -16.12 -9.31
CA GLY A 106 -21.52 -15.14 -9.00
C GLY A 106 -20.63 -14.82 -10.20
N PHE A 107 -20.21 -15.84 -10.95
CA PHE A 107 -19.40 -15.66 -12.16
C PHE A 107 -20.09 -14.75 -13.18
N ASN A 108 -21.33 -15.07 -13.56
CA ASN A 108 -22.07 -14.35 -14.60
C ASN A 108 -22.43 -12.90 -14.19
N ILE A 109 -22.80 -12.70 -12.92
CA ILE A 109 -23.10 -11.36 -12.40
C ILE A 109 -21.83 -10.52 -12.36
N SER A 110 -20.76 -11.05 -11.81
CA SER A 110 -19.51 -10.31 -11.58
C SER A 110 -18.83 -9.94 -12.89
N THR A 111 -18.64 -10.91 -13.80
CA THR A 111 -18.04 -10.64 -15.10
C THR A 111 -18.89 -9.68 -15.93
N GLY A 112 -20.21 -9.88 -15.95
CA GLY A 112 -21.14 -9.01 -16.67
C GLY A 112 -21.23 -7.59 -16.10
N LYS A 113 -21.02 -7.39 -14.79
CA LYS A 113 -20.89 -6.04 -14.22
C LYS A 113 -19.58 -5.36 -14.59
N LEU A 114 -18.49 -6.12 -14.58
CA LEU A 114 -17.17 -5.60 -14.89
C LEU A 114 -17.04 -5.20 -16.36
N GLY A 115 -17.62 -5.98 -17.29
CA GLY A 115 -17.56 -5.66 -18.72
C GLY A 115 -18.52 -6.49 -19.57
N ASN A 116 -18.65 -6.13 -20.84
CA ASN A 116 -19.54 -6.79 -21.80
C ASN A 116 -19.03 -8.12 -22.32
N THR A 117 -17.70 -8.29 -22.32
CA THR A 117 -17.05 -9.47 -22.94
C THR A 117 -16.20 -10.17 -21.92
N THR A 118 -16.44 -11.44 -21.70
CA THR A 118 -15.65 -12.31 -20.84
C THR A 118 -15.02 -13.41 -21.66
N THR A 119 -13.69 -13.52 -21.65
CA THR A 119 -12.98 -14.68 -22.18
C THR A 119 -12.66 -15.62 -21.03
N PHE A 120 -13.17 -16.84 -21.11
CA PHE A 120 -12.91 -17.91 -20.17
C PHE A 120 -11.97 -18.92 -20.79
N MET A 121 -10.89 -19.24 -20.11
CA MET A 121 -9.87 -20.20 -20.57
C MET A 121 -9.49 -21.11 -19.42
N THR A 122 -9.38 -22.42 -19.66
CA THR A 122 -9.00 -23.39 -18.64
C THR A 122 -8.19 -24.54 -19.23
N ALA A 123 -7.22 -25.01 -18.45
CA ALA A 123 -6.32 -26.09 -18.86
C ALA A 123 -6.05 -27.05 -17.70
N ARG A 124 -6.12 -28.33 -17.95
CA ARG A 124 -5.69 -29.40 -17.03
C ARG A 124 -4.24 -29.76 -17.27
N LYS A 125 -3.52 -30.20 -16.24
CA LYS A 125 -2.11 -30.62 -16.35
C LYS A 125 -1.91 -31.79 -17.30
N ASP A 126 -2.85 -32.75 -17.29
CA ASP A 126 -2.82 -33.99 -18.06
C ASP A 126 -3.29 -33.83 -19.51
N SER A 127 -3.66 -32.63 -19.94
CA SER A 127 -4.05 -32.33 -21.31
C SER A 127 -3.00 -31.50 -22.04
N GLY A 128 -2.72 -31.84 -23.31
CA GLY A 128 -1.90 -30.99 -24.18
C GLY A 128 -2.66 -29.77 -24.74
N LYS A 129 -3.97 -29.64 -24.42
CA LYS A 129 -4.84 -28.58 -24.92
C LYS A 129 -5.47 -27.80 -23.78
N TYR A 130 -5.88 -26.56 -24.08
CA TYR A 130 -6.72 -25.74 -23.22
C TYR A 130 -8.03 -25.37 -23.94
N ILE A 131 -9.08 -25.13 -23.15
CA ILE A 131 -10.39 -24.75 -23.63
C ILE A 131 -10.50 -23.22 -23.56
N ARG A 132 -10.99 -22.60 -24.62
CA ARG A 132 -11.27 -21.17 -24.69
C ARG A 132 -12.68 -20.92 -25.17
N THR A 133 -13.42 -20.08 -24.46
CA THR A 133 -14.74 -19.60 -24.92
C THR A 133 -14.88 -18.10 -24.62
N VAL A 134 -15.67 -17.42 -25.43
CA VAL A 134 -15.93 -15.98 -25.31
C VAL A 134 -17.41 -15.75 -25.08
N ILE A 135 -17.74 -15.15 -23.96
CA ILE A 135 -19.09 -14.77 -23.55
C ILE A 135 -19.24 -13.27 -23.85
N ASP A 136 -19.96 -12.95 -24.90
CA ASP A 136 -20.29 -11.59 -25.31
C ASP A 136 -21.79 -11.37 -25.07
N LEU A 137 -22.09 -10.58 -24.04
CA LEU A 137 -23.49 -10.38 -23.60
C LEU A 137 -24.35 -9.72 -24.68
N ASN A 138 -23.76 -8.82 -25.47
CA ASN A 138 -24.47 -8.16 -26.56
C ASN A 138 -24.79 -9.14 -27.69
N LYS A 139 -23.83 -10.02 -28.04
CA LYS A 139 -24.07 -11.06 -29.08
C LYS A 139 -25.09 -12.08 -28.63
N ILE A 140 -25.00 -12.56 -27.40
CA ILE A 140 -25.98 -13.52 -26.83
C ILE A 140 -27.39 -12.93 -26.86
N ASN A 141 -27.54 -11.66 -26.44
CA ASN A 141 -28.82 -10.98 -26.46
C ASN A 141 -29.37 -10.77 -27.89
N ALA A 142 -28.50 -10.39 -28.84
CA ALA A 142 -28.89 -10.20 -30.24
C ALA A 142 -29.28 -11.52 -30.92
N ALA A 143 -28.51 -12.59 -30.65
CA ALA A 143 -28.79 -13.92 -31.20
C ALA A 143 -30.00 -14.63 -30.56
N LYS A 144 -30.50 -14.15 -29.43
CA LYS A 144 -31.53 -14.79 -28.60
C LYS A 144 -31.22 -16.26 -28.31
N SER A 145 -29.96 -16.59 -28.12
CA SER A 145 -29.47 -17.95 -27.87
C SER A 145 -28.43 -17.96 -26.76
N TYR A 146 -28.53 -19.01 -25.92
CA TYR A 146 -27.53 -19.29 -24.89
C TYR A 146 -26.35 -20.13 -25.40
N SER A 147 -26.30 -20.50 -26.67
CA SER A 147 -25.23 -21.32 -27.22
C SER A 147 -23.94 -20.51 -27.37
N LEU A 148 -22.82 -21.06 -26.88
CA LEU A 148 -21.49 -20.49 -26.96
C LEU A 148 -20.58 -21.46 -27.70
N GLU A 149 -19.73 -20.93 -28.56
CA GLU A 149 -18.67 -21.73 -29.16
C GLU A 149 -17.49 -21.83 -28.19
N ALA A 150 -16.99 -23.04 -27.98
CA ALA A 150 -15.77 -23.31 -27.26
C ALA A 150 -14.73 -23.89 -28.24
N GLN A 151 -13.49 -23.45 -28.10
CA GLN A 151 -12.36 -23.88 -28.90
C GLN A 151 -11.40 -24.67 -28.04
N GLU A 152 -10.89 -25.79 -28.57
CA GLU A 152 -9.74 -26.47 -28.00
C GLU A 152 -8.49 -26.01 -28.73
N LEU A 153 -7.54 -25.42 -28.02
CA LEU A 153 -6.29 -24.88 -28.53
C LEU A 153 -5.12 -25.63 -27.91
N ASP A 154 -4.05 -25.80 -28.67
CA ASP A 154 -2.86 -26.48 -28.19
C ASP A 154 -2.13 -25.61 -27.15
N LYS A 155 -1.61 -26.24 -26.08
CA LYS A 155 -0.71 -25.57 -25.13
C LYS A 155 0.65 -25.35 -25.78
N GLY A 156 1.43 -24.43 -25.19
CA GLY A 156 2.76 -24.05 -25.66
C GLY A 156 2.84 -22.58 -26.07
N ASP A 157 1.72 -21.86 -25.99
CA ASP A 157 1.68 -20.41 -26.17
C ASP A 157 2.00 -19.66 -24.84
N SER A 158 1.98 -18.33 -24.92
CA SER A 158 2.19 -17.47 -23.74
C SER A 158 1.04 -17.51 -22.74
N ILE A 159 -0.13 -18.05 -23.11
CA ILE A 159 -1.33 -18.15 -22.28
C ILE A 159 -1.23 -19.39 -21.38
N PHE A 160 -1.03 -20.54 -22.00
CA PHE A 160 -0.81 -21.81 -21.32
C PHE A 160 0.46 -22.51 -21.83
N PRO A 161 1.61 -22.32 -21.15
CA PRO A 161 2.80 -23.14 -21.38
C PRO A 161 2.50 -24.65 -21.28
N VAL A 162 3.31 -25.49 -21.91
CA VAL A 162 3.07 -26.93 -22.08
C VAL A 162 2.66 -27.63 -20.77
N ASP A 163 3.39 -27.40 -19.67
CA ASP A 163 3.15 -28.04 -18.37
C ASP A 163 2.24 -27.25 -17.42
N SER A 164 1.57 -26.21 -17.90
CA SER A 164 0.73 -25.37 -17.08
C SER A 164 -0.68 -25.90 -16.91
N GLN A 165 -1.33 -25.47 -15.84
CA GLN A 165 -2.73 -25.76 -15.54
C GLN A 165 -3.39 -24.54 -14.87
N GLY A 166 -4.70 -24.55 -14.75
CA GLY A 166 -5.49 -23.54 -14.06
C GLY A 166 -6.57 -22.92 -14.92
N THR A 167 -7.07 -21.80 -14.44
CA THR A 167 -8.14 -21.05 -15.13
C THR A 167 -7.74 -19.59 -15.29
N ILE A 168 -8.10 -19.00 -16.43
CA ILE A 168 -7.89 -17.58 -16.73
C ILE A 168 -9.25 -17.00 -17.13
N ILE A 169 -9.63 -15.91 -16.48
CA ILE A 169 -10.81 -15.13 -16.79
C ILE A 169 -10.35 -13.74 -17.19
N GLU A 170 -10.70 -13.31 -18.39
CA GLU A 170 -10.43 -11.96 -18.88
C GLU A 170 -11.74 -11.23 -19.11
N VAL A 171 -11.86 -10.02 -18.56
CA VAL A 171 -13.03 -9.16 -18.79
C VAL A 171 -12.57 -7.90 -19.52
N SER A 172 -13.28 -7.57 -20.57
CA SER A 172 -12.97 -6.44 -21.46
C SER A 172 -14.26 -5.84 -22.04
N ASN A 173 -14.10 -4.88 -22.95
CA ASN A 173 -15.22 -4.20 -23.59
C ASN A 173 -16.14 -3.53 -22.55
N TRP A 174 -15.65 -2.47 -21.94
CA TRP A 174 -16.28 -1.76 -20.84
C TRP A 174 -17.66 -1.20 -21.21
N TRP A 175 -18.55 -1.08 -20.25
CA TRP A 175 -19.87 -0.53 -20.45
C TRP A 175 -19.81 0.93 -20.89
N PRO A 176 -20.49 1.32 -21.99
CA PRO A 176 -20.44 2.66 -22.54
C PRO A 176 -21.15 3.67 -21.64
N ALA A 177 -20.92 4.95 -21.88
CA ALA A 177 -21.64 6.04 -21.23
C ALA A 177 -23.14 5.89 -21.43
N GLY A 178 -23.91 6.08 -20.35
CA GLY A 178 -25.36 5.90 -20.32
C GLY A 178 -25.84 4.51 -19.88
N ASP A 179 -24.96 3.50 -19.81
CA ASP A 179 -25.32 2.23 -19.19
C ASP A 179 -25.21 2.30 -17.66
N ALA A 180 -26.05 1.51 -16.95
CA ALA A 180 -26.06 1.45 -15.49
C ALA A 180 -24.73 0.98 -14.87
N ASN A 181 -23.94 0.21 -15.61
CA ASN A 181 -22.63 -0.30 -15.18
C ASN A 181 -21.46 0.55 -15.71
N CYS A 182 -21.72 1.67 -16.41
CA CYS A 182 -20.67 2.58 -16.86
C CYS A 182 -19.79 3.02 -15.69
N GLY A 183 -18.48 3.00 -15.88
CA GLY A 183 -17.51 3.40 -14.86
C GLY A 183 -17.41 2.45 -13.65
N PHE A 184 -17.97 1.23 -13.74
CA PHE A 184 -17.93 0.27 -12.63
C PHE A 184 -16.50 -0.15 -12.29
N VAL A 185 -15.66 -0.42 -13.31
CA VAL A 185 -14.23 -0.73 -13.13
C VAL A 185 -13.43 0.50 -12.73
N ASP A 186 -13.79 1.69 -13.24
CA ASP A 186 -13.15 2.96 -12.83
C ASP A 186 -13.22 3.17 -11.32
N LYS A 187 -14.36 2.87 -10.69
CA LYS A 187 -14.52 2.95 -9.23
C LYS A 187 -13.55 2.01 -8.51
N LEU A 188 -13.31 0.81 -9.03
CA LEU A 188 -12.32 -0.11 -8.46
C LEU A 188 -10.91 0.46 -8.51
N ILE A 189 -10.54 1.05 -9.64
CA ILE A 189 -9.22 1.68 -9.82
C ILE A 189 -9.06 2.95 -8.95
N GLN A 190 -10.13 3.72 -8.77
CA GLN A 190 -10.15 4.92 -7.92
C GLN A 190 -9.89 4.62 -6.44
N TYR A 191 -10.18 3.41 -5.95
CA TYR A 191 -9.81 3.02 -4.58
C TYR A 191 -8.29 3.08 -4.35
N GLY A 192 -7.48 2.96 -5.40
CA GLY A 192 -6.03 2.83 -5.32
C GLY A 192 -5.56 1.41 -5.00
N MET A 193 -4.52 0.96 -5.67
CA MET A 193 -4.05 -0.43 -5.57
C MET A 193 -3.65 -0.86 -4.15
N PRO A 194 -2.94 -0.04 -3.34
CA PRO A 194 -2.64 -0.41 -1.96
C PRO A 194 -3.91 -0.69 -1.13
N LYS A 195 -4.95 0.12 -1.30
CA LYS A 195 -6.22 -0.07 -0.58
C LYS A 195 -6.97 -1.31 -1.06
N VAL A 196 -6.99 -1.58 -2.36
CA VAL A 196 -7.59 -2.81 -2.91
C VAL A 196 -6.88 -4.04 -2.34
N ARG A 197 -5.53 -4.06 -2.33
CA ARG A 197 -4.75 -5.16 -1.74
C ARG A 197 -5.03 -5.34 -0.24
N ALA A 198 -5.08 -4.26 0.52
CA ALA A 198 -5.40 -4.31 1.95
C ALA A 198 -6.80 -4.87 2.22
N GLU A 199 -7.79 -4.48 1.42
CA GLU A 199 -9.16 -4.98 1.52
C GLU A 199 -9.27 -6.47 1.17
N ILE A 200 -8.57 -6.94 0.13
CA ILE A 200 -8.48 -8.36 -0.21
C ILE A 200 -7.73 -9.11 0.89
N GLY A 201 -6.61 -8.56 1.38
CA GLY A 201 -5.83 -9.11 2.49
C GLY A 201 -6.66 -9.29 3.77
N ARG A 202 -7.62 -8.39 4.04
CA ARG A 202 -8.53 -8.51 5.18
C ARG A 202 -9.65 -9.52 4.93
N ARG A 203 -10.27 -9.50 3.74
CA ARG A 203 -11.37 -10.42 3.41
C ARG A 203 -10.95 -11.88 3.40
N TYR A 204 -9.73 -12.15 2.99
CA TYR A 204 -9.18 -13.51 2.87
C TYR A 204 -8.07 -13.79 3.88
N ALA A 205 -7.98 -13.01 4.97
CA ALA A 205 -6.91 -13.10 5.95
C ALA A 205 -6.67 -14.53 6.46
N THR A 206 -7.72 -15.26 6.80
CA THR A 206 -7.64 -16.66 7.23
C THR A 206 -7.07 -17.58 6.15
N ILE A 207 -7.54 -17.46 4.91
CA ILE A 207 -7.08 -18.28 3.78
C ILE A 207 -5.61 -18.00 3.47
N LEU A 208 -5.21 -16.72 3.48
CA LEU A 208 -3.84 -16.31 3.23
C LEU A 208 -2.87 -16.79 4.34
N ARG A 209 -3.34 -16.86 5.60
CA ARG A 209 -2.54 -17.36 6.73
C ARG A 209 -2.49 -18.88 6.82
N GLU A 210 -3.62 -19.55 6.66
CA GLU A 210 -3.78 -20.98 7.02
C GLU A 210 -3.69 -21.92 5.81
N ALA A 211 -4.20 -21.51 4.64
CA ALA A 211 -4.24 -22.36 3.46
C ALA A 211 -3.04 -22.15 2.51
N ASN A 212 -2.08 -21.31 2.85
CA ASN A 212 -0.90 -20.97 2.05
C ASN A 212 -1.23 -20.52 0.62
N VAL A 213 -2.42 -19.97 0.39
CA VAL A 213 -2.83 -19.38 -0.88
C VAL A 213 -2.19 -18.00 -1.00
N ARG A 214 -1.61 -17.70 -2.15
CA ARG A 214 -1.07 -16.38 -2.47
C ARG A 214 -1.98 -15.66 -3.43
N ILE A 215 -2.33 -14.41 -3.12
CA ILE A 215 -3.08 -13.53 -4.01
C ILE A 215 -2.17 -12.34 -4.34
N MET A 216 -1.99 -12.07 -5.62
CA MET A 216 -1.19 -10.95 -6.12
C MET A 216 -2.04 -10.05 -7.01
N ILE A 217 -1.94 -8.74 -6.85
CA ILE A 217 -2.63 -7.74 -7.67
C ILE A 217 -1.59 -6.84 -8.30
N ASN A 218 -1.55 -6.81 -9.63
CA ASN A 218 -0.57 -6.05 -10.42
C ASN A 218 0.89 -6.33 -9.98
N GLY A 219 1.21 -7.61 -9.73
CA GLY A 219 2.55 -8.06 -9.35
C GLY A 219 2.90 -7.91 -7.88
N GLU A 220 2.04 -7.29 -7.06
CA GLU A 220 2.28 -7.13 -5.62
C GLU A 220 1.36 -8.03 -4.79
N LYS A 221 1.91 -8.60 -3.70
CA LYS A 221 1.21 -9.53 -2.82
C LYS A 221 0.16 -8.83 -1.96
N CYS A 222 -0.98 -9.50 -1.75
CA CYS A 222 -1.95 -9.13 -0.73
C CYS A 222 -1.51 -9.75 0.60
N GLU A 223 -1.09 -8.92 1.53
CA GLU A 223 -0.71 -9.39 2.87
C GLU A 223 -1.95 -9.66 3.73
N PRO A 224 -1.99 -10.75 4.51
CA PRO A 224 -3.10 -11.04 5.40
C PRO A 224 -3.21 -9.97 6.49
N PHE A 225 -4.41 -9.48 6.73
CA PHE A 225 -4.68 -8.55 7.82
C PHE A 225 -4.49 -9.24 9.17
N GLU A 226 -3.90 -8.53 10.11
CA GLU A 226 -3.73 -8.96 11.49
C GLU A 226 -4.21 -7.87 12.45
N HIS A 227 -5.01 -8.26 13.44
CA HIS A 227 -5.45 -7.34 14.49
C HIS A 227 -4.32 -7.08 15.50
N CYS A 228 -4.02 -5.81 15.80
CA CYS A 228 -3.05 -5.43 16.82
C CYS A 228 -3.69 -5.54 18.22
N VAL A 229 -3.70 -6.75 18.77
CA VAL A 229 -4.35 -7.08 20.03
C VAL A 229 -3.35 -7.37 21.13
N TRP A 230 -3.77 -7.17 22.39
CA TRP A 230 -3.00 -7.60 23.54
C TRP A 230 -2.86 -9.12 23.59
N ASP A 231 -1.73 -9.58 24.12
CA ASP A 231 -1.47 -11.00 24.33
C ASP A 231 -2.49 -11.63 25.28
N GLU A 232 -2.79 -12.91 25.09
CA GLU A 232 -3.75 -13.68 25.92
C GLU A 232 -3.36 -13.76 27.40
N LYS A 233 -2.06 -13.60 27.71
CA LYS A 233 -1.54 -13.58 29.08
C LYS A 233 -1.86 -12.27 29.81
N ARG A 234 -2.23 -11.24 29.07
CA ARG A 234 -2.68 -9.96 29.66
C ARG A 234 -4.11 -10.10 30.14
N SER A 235 -4.38 -9.55 31.32
CA SER A 235 -5.70 -9.62 31.92
C SER A 235 -5.95 -8.43 32.85
N VAL A 236 -7.21 -8.17 33.10
CA VAL A 236 -7.65 -7.23 34.16
C VAL A 236 -8.51 -7.96 35.18
N THR A 237 -8.41 -7.57 36.44
CA THR A 237 -9.28 -8.11 37.50
C THR A 237 -10.42 -7.14 37.75
N LYS A 238 -11.66 -7.60 37.57
CA LYS A 238 -12.89 -6.84 37.87
C LYS A 238 -13.84 -7.68 38.70
N ASN A 239 -14.29 -7.14 39.85
CA ASN A 239 -15.22 -7.80 40.73
C ASN A 239 -14.78 -9.23 41.17
N GLY A 240 -13.47 -9.46 41.28
CA GLY A 240 -12.92 -10.77 41.63
C GLY A 240 -12.75 -11.74 40.45
N ASP A 241 -13.23 -11.41 39.26
CA ASP A 241 -13.01 -12.20 38.03
C ASP A 241 -11.79 -11.69 37.26
N ASN A 242 -10.93 -12.61 36.88
CA ASN A 242 -9.78 -12.33 36.03
C ASN A 242 -10.19 -12.46 34.54
N ILE A 243 -10.24 -11.35 33.84
CA ILE A 243 -10.72 -11.28 32.47
C ILE A 243 -9.54 -11.12 31.52
N PRO A 244 -9.21 -12.14 30.72
CA PRO A 244 -8.10 -12.06 29.77
C PRO A 244 -8.41 -11.04 28.67
N ALA A 245 -7.35 -10.44 28.12
CA ALA A 245 -7.46 -9.48 27.00
C ALA A 245 -7.89 -10.14 25.68
N LYS A 246 -7.74 -11.48 25.59
CA LYS A 246 -8.17 -12.28 24.43
C LYS A 246 -8.87 -13.55 24.93
N ILE A 247 -10.08 -13.78 24.44
CA ILE A 247 -10.89 -14.95 24.78
C ILE A 247 -11.00 -15.82 23.52
N PHE A 248 -10.50 -17.06 23.58
CA PHE A 248 -10.68 -18.03 22.52
C PHE A 248 -12.05 -18.66 22.61
N ILE A 249 -12.62 -18.94 21.47
CA ILE A 249 -13.94 -19.51 21.28
C ILE A 249 -13.78 -20.77 20.43
N ASP A 250 -14.25 -21.88 20.97
CA ASP A 250 -14.29 -23.17 20.29
C ASP A 250 -15.49 -23.96 20.87
N LYS A 251 -16.64 -23.84 20.23
CA LYS A 251 -17.89 -24.40 20.75
C LYS A 251 -18.77 -24.96 19.65
N VAL A 252 -19.18 -26.20 19.80
CA VAL A 252 -20.26 -26.81 19.00
C VAL A 252 -21.58 -26.53 19.73
N LEU A 253 -22.49 -25.80 19.10
CA LEU A 253 -23.80 -25.42 19.65
C LEU A 253 -24.87 -26.50 19.40
N GLY A 254 -24.70 -27.26 18.32
CA GLY A 254 -25.58 -28.30 17.90
C GLY A 254 -25.08 -29.01 16.67
N SER A 255 -25.83 -29.97 16.17
CA SER A 255 -25.59 -30.62 14.89
C SER A 255 -26.89 -30.88 14.17
N SER A 256 -26.85 -30.88 12.83
CA SER A 256 -28.03 -31.16 12.01
C SER A 256 -27.68 -32.10 10.86
N LYS A 257 -28.59 -33.04 10.56
CA LYS A 257 -28.49 -33.84 9.34
C LYS A 257 -28.92 -33.01 8.16
N ARG A 258 -28.07 -32.87 7.15
CA ARG A 258 -28.33 -32.10 5.93
C ARG A 258 -28.29 -33.02 4.71
N CYS A 259 -29.27 -32.87 3.83
CA CYS A 259 -29.30 -33.58 2.56
C CYS A 259 -28.09 -33.20 1.68
N THR A 260 -27.44 -34.20 1.12
CA THR A 260 -26.28 -33.94 0.23
C THR A 260 -26.70 -33.37 -1.13
N LYS A 261 -27.97 -33.46 -1.51
CA LYS A 261 -28.49 -33.00 -2.80
C LYS A 261 -29.08 -31.59 -2.75
N CYS A 262 -29.93 -31.31 -1.74
CA CYS A 262 -30.65 -30.01 -1.66
C CYS A 262 -30.36 -29.23 -0.37
N THR A 263 -29.45 -29.72 0.49
CA THR A 263 -29.02 -29.08 1.76
C THR A 263 -30.14 -28.90 2.82
N ALA A 264 -31.36 -29.30 2.53
CA ALA A 264 -32.44 -29.21 3.48
C ALA A 264 -32.14 -30.02 4.76
N ILE A 265 -32.67 -29.56 5.89
CA ILE A 265 -32.58 -30.28 7.16
C ILE A 265 -33.41 -31.57 7.03
N ILE A 266 -32.80 -32.69 7.45
CA ILE A 266 -33.48 -33.96 7.58
C ILE A 266 -33.75 -34.18 9.07
N PRO A 267 -35.00 -34.28 9.49
CA PRO A 267 -35.36 -34.62 10.86
C PRO A 267 -34.65 -35.90 11.35
N SER A 268 -34.30 -35.97 12.60
CA SER A 268 -33.54 -37.10 13.17
C SER A 268 -34.22 -38.45 13.03
N ASP A 269 -35.56 -38.44 12.99
CA ASP A 269 -36.45 -39.58 12.85
C ASP A 269 -36.76 -39.94 11.37
N SER A 270 -36.34 -39.13 10.42
CA SER A 270 -36.57 -39.33 8.99
C SER A 270 -35.40 -40.05 8.30
N ALA A 271 -35.70 -41.05 7.52
CA ALA A 271 -34.75 -41.77 6.66
C ALA A 271 -34.47 -41.10 5.32
N GLN A 272 -35.34 -40.16 4.93
CA GLN A 272 -35.29 -39.48 3.64
C GLN A 272 -35.42 -37.96 3.80
N CYS A 273 -34.82 -37.22 2.88
CA CYS A 273 -35.01 -35.79 2.82
C CYS A 273 -36.46 -35.41 2.49
N PRO A 274 -37.13 -34.62 3.32
CA PRO A 274 -38.54 -34.27 3.09
C PRO A 274 -38.72 -33.35 1.87
N ALA A 275 -37.65 -32.67 1.43
CA ALA A 275 -37.72 -31.75 0.29
C ALA A 275 -37.46 -32.43 -1.07
N CYS A 276 -36.60 -33.45 -1.15
CA CYS A 276 -36.19 -34.05 -2.45
C CYS A 276 -36.13 -35.58 -2.46
N GLY A 277 -36.51 -36.25 -1.37
CA GLY A 277 -36.54 -37.72 -1.27
C GLY A 277 -35.18 -38.41 -1.21
N ASN A 278 -34.07 -37.66 -1.26
CA ASN A 278 -32.71 -38.24 -1.17
C ASN A 278 -32.45 -38.87 0.20
N THR A 279 -31.81 -40.04 0.21
CA THR A 279 -31.47 -40.76 1.46
C THR A 279 -30.07 -40.42 1.98
N ALA A 280 -29.20 -39.87 1.14
CA ALA A 280 -27.85 -39.50 1.54
C ALA A 280 -27.85 -38.18 2.29
N TYR A 281 -27.22 -38.18 3.45
CA TYR A 281 -27.06 -36.97 4.29
C TYR A 281 -25.66 -36.85 4.81
N ARG A 282 -25.32 -35.62 5.28
CA ARG A 282 -24.10 -35.29 6.03
C ARG A 282 -24.51 -34.61 7.33
N THR A 283 -23.89 -34.96 8.41
CA THR A 283 -24.00 -34.23 9.69
C THR A 283 -23.16 -32.98 9.61
N ILE A 284 -23.76 -31.83 9.87
CA ILE A 284 -23.10 -30.52 9.91
C ILE A 284 -23.16 -30.04 11.36
N ASP A 285 -22.01 -29.84 11.95
CA ASP A 285 -21.87 -29.28 13.28
C ASP A 285 -22.02 -27.74 13.23
N GLU A 286 -22.78 -27.22 14.17
CA GLU A 286 -22.92 -25.78 14.37
C GLU A 286 -21.72 -25.27 15.19
N HIS A 287 -20.56 -25.28 14.56
CA HIS A 287 -19.29 -24.96 15.20
C HIS A 287 -19.00 -23.44 15.12
N VAL A 288 -18.84 -22.84 16.29
CA VAL A 288 -18.42 -21.45 16.47
C VAL A 288 -16.99 -21.47 16.97
N ARG A 289 -16.05 -20.94 16.21
CA ARG A 289 -14.63 -20.94 16.54
C ARG A 289 -13.99 -19.60 16.25
N GLY A 290 -12.89 -19.30 16.94
CA GLY A 290 -12.14 -18.05 16.75
C GLY A 290 -11.76 -17.39 18.03
N TRP A 291 -11.82 -16.08 18.07
CA TRP A 291 -11.46 -15.31 19.26
C TRP A 291 -12.09 -13.92 19.25
N ILE A 292 -12.26 -13.34 20.44
CA ILE A 292 -12.55 -11.92 20.63
C ILE A 292 -11.51 -11.34 21.60
N GLY A 293 -11.16 -10.07 21.44
CA GLY A 293 -10.11 -9.47 22.26
C GLY A 293 -10.10 -7.96 22.22
N ILE A 294 -9.07 -7.41 22.87
CA ILE A 294 -8.89 -5.97 23.02
C ILE A 294 -7.69 -5.54 22.17
N GLN A 295 -7.91 -4.67 21.22
CA GLN A 295 -6.78 -4.05 20.52
C GLN A 295 -6.01 -3.08 21.41
N ARG A 296 -4.73 -2.87 21.11
CA ARG A 296 -3.81 -2.08 21.92
C ARG A 296 -4.12 -0.60 21.89
N TYR A 297 -4.82 -0.14 20.87
CA TYR A 297 -5.27 1.25 20.66
C TYR A 297 -6.79 1.32 20.53
N ASP A 298 -7.35 2.52 20.63
CA ASP A 298 -8.76 2.78 20.35
C ASP A 298 -8.93 3.43 18.99
N HIS A 299 -9.99 3.10 18.28
CA HIS A 299 -10.25 3.65 16.95
C HIS A 299 -11.74 3.94 16.74
N ALA A 300 -12.05 4.99 15.94
CA ALA A 300 -13.44 5.40 15.70
C ALA A 300 -14.18 4.41 14.78
N THR A 301 -13.50 3.82 13.83
CA THR A 301 -14.10 2.93 12.83
C THR A 301 -13.52 1.52 12.81
N ASP A 302 -12.24 1.33 13.14
CA ASP A 302 -11.55 0.04 13.07
C ASP A 302 -11.62 -0.69 14.43
N TYR A 303 -12.84 -1.00 14.86
CA TYR A 303 -13.18 -1.92 15.94
C TYR A 303 -14.45 -2.68 15.54
N GLY A 304 -14.68 -3.82 16.15
CA GLY A 304 -15.77 -4.73 15.83
C GLY A 304 -15.26 -6.13 15.47
N VAL A 305 -16.18 -7.07 15.29
CA VAL A 305 -15.85 -8.48 15.09
C VAL A 305 -15.95 -8.82 13.59
N ASP A 306 -14.89 -9.41 13.06
CA ASP A 306 -14.90 -9.95 11.69
C ASP A 306 -15.62 -11.31 11.74
N LEU A 307 -16.73 -11.43 11.00
CA LEU A 307 -17.51 -12.66 10.88
C LEU A 307 -17.13 -13.40 9.62
N ILE A 308 -16.66 -14.61 9.78
CA ILE A 308 -15.96 -15.38 8.74
C ILE A 308 -16.78 -16.64 8.40
N ARG A 309 -16.87 -16.94 7.11
CA ARG A 309 -17.43 -18.17 6.58
C ARG A 309 -16.46 -18.81 5.60
N ASN A 310 -16.12 -20.07 5.81
CA ASN A 310 -15.17 -20.82 4.99
C ASN A 310 -13.88 -20.05 4.69
N GLY A 311 -13.37 -19.30 5.71
CA GLY A 311 -12.14 -18.51 5.61
C GLY A 311 -12.28 -17.13 4.95
N ARG A 312 -13.45 -16.77 4.39
CA ARG A 312 -13.75 -15.44 3.88
C ARG A 312 -14.50 -14.61 4.92
N ALA A 313 -14.01 -13.42 5.23
CA ALA A 313 -14.75 -12.46 6.04
C ALA A 313 -15.95 -11.92 5.25
N ILE A 314 -17.15 -12.32 5.66
CA ILE A 314 -18.41 -11.85 5.10
C ILE A 314 -18.72 -10.45 5.65
N ARG A 315 -18.62 -10.28 6.99
CA ARG A 315 -18.77 -8.98 7.65
C ARG A 315 -17.45 -8.61 8.32
N LYS A 316 -16.94 -7.43 8.00
CA LYS A 316 -15.74 -6.87 8.63
C LYS A 316 -16.16 -5.87 9.69
N ALA A 317 -15.51 -5.93 10.86
CA ALA A 317 -15.74 -5.02 11.97
C ALA A 317 -17.25 -4.87 12.30
N GLU A 318 -17.96 -6.01 12.39
CA GLU A 318 -19.39 -6.02 12.73
C GLU A 318 -19.58 -5.42 14.12
N LYS A 319 -20.42 -4.41 14.22
CA LYS A 319 -20.70 -3.68 15.44
C LYS A 319 -22.13 -3.87 15.89
N GLN A 320 -23.06 -3.78 14.95
CA GLN A 320 -24.49 -3.78 15.24
C GLN A 320 -24.89 -5.03 16.02
N ALA A 321 -24.55 -6.20 15.51
CA ALA A 321 -24.91 -7.47 16.15
C ALA A 321 -24.29 -7.65 17.55
N PHE A 322 -23.13 -7.06 17.80
CA PHE A 322 -22.41 -7.24 19.08
C PHE A 322 -22.64 -6.11 20.09
N PHE A 323 -22.84 -4.88 19.64
CA PHE A 323 -22.77 -3.69 20.47
C PHE A 323 -24.06 -2.87 20.50
N GLU A 324 -25.11 -3.32 19.80
CA GLU A 324 -26.45 -2.77 19.92
C GLU A 324 -27.37 -3.78 20.60
N PHE A 325 -28.27 -3.28 21.42
CA PHE A 325 -29.31 -4.05 22.08
C PHE A 325 -30.66 -3.56 21.60
N VAL A 326 -31.48 -4.51 21.17
CA VAL A 326 -32.87 -4.24 20.78
C VAL A 326 -33.77 -4.79 21.88
N ASP A 327 -34.53 -3.94 22.52
CA ASP A 327 -35.48 -4.35 23.56
C ASP A 327 -36.76 -4.97 22.96
N ASP A 328 -37.61 -5.51 23.80
CA ASP A 328 -38.88 -6.17 23.43
C ASP A 328 -39.85 -5.20 22.68
N PHE A 329 -39.63 -3.91 22.76
CA PHE A 329 -40.40 -2.88 22.07
C PHE A 329 -39.78 -2.42 20.75
N GLY A 330 -38.63 -2.98 20.38
CA GLY A 330 -37.89 -2.62 19.17
C GLY A 330 -37.03 -1.36 19.27
N ASN A 331 -36.82 -0.83 20.48
CA ASN A 331 -35.91 0.29 20.68
C ASN A 331 -34.46 -0.19 20.64
N VAL A 332 -33.64 0.51 19.85
CA VAL A 332 -32.21 0.19 19.71
C VAL A 332 -31.40 1.04 20.68
N THR A 333 -30.64 0.37 21.54
CA THR A 333 -29.67 1.01 22.46
C THR A 333 -28.27 0.59 22.11
N LYS A 334 -27.38 1.56 21.98
CA LYS A 334 -25.97 1.28 21.75
C LYS A 334 -25.26 0.97 23.07
N ASP A 335 -24.81 -0.26 23.23
CA ASP A 335 -24.11 -0.72 24.42
C ASP A 335 -22.62 -0.32 24.45
N TYR A 336 -21.97 -0.24 23.26
CA TYR A 336 -20.53 0.03 23.15
C TYR A 336 -20.18 0.78 21.85
N PRO A 337 -19.23 1.73 21.88
CA PRO A 337 -18.56 2.32 23.06
C PRO A 337 -19.49 3.24 23.84
N ASN A 338 -19.33 3.30 25.18
CA ASN A 338 -20.23 4.04 26.05
C ASN A 338 -19.89 5.53 26.15
N ASP A 339 -18.61 5.85 26.41
CA ASP A 339 -18.16 7.19 26.82
C ASP A 339 -17.45 7.95 25.68
N SER A 340 -17.30 7.35 24.51
CA SER A 340 -16.59 7.92 23.37
C SER A 340 -17.09 7.35 22.06
N GLN A 341 -16.59 7.90 20.94
CA GLN A 341 -16.81 7.31 19.61
C GLN A 341 -15.80 6.19 19.31
N TYR A 342 -14.85 5.94 20.20
CA TYR A 342 -13.70 5.05 19.98
C TYR A 342 -13.87 3.73 20.70
N GLY A 343 -13.67 2.63 19.97
CA GLY A 343 -13.76 1.28 20.52
C GLY A 343 -12.45 0.50 20.40
N ARG A 344 -12.31 -0.54 21.24
CA ARG A 344 -11.15 -1.44 21.28
C ARG A 344 -11.49 -2.92 21.13
N ILE A 345 -12.78 -3.29 21.20
CA ILE A 345 -13.19 -4.70 21.11
C ILE A 345 -13.16 -5.11 19.64
N VAL A 346 -12.38 -6.15 19.35
CA VAL A 346 -12.20 -6.74 18.02
C VAL A 346 -12.28 -8.26 18.11
N GLY A 347 -12.37 -8.95 16.98
CA GLY A 347 -12.34 -10.39 16.96
C GLY A 347 -12.44 -10.96 15.55
N GLU A 348 -12.16 -12.26 15.45
CA GLU A 348 -12.37 -13.06 14.25
C GLU A 348 -13.17 -14.29 14.66
N ILE A 349 -14.40 -14.41 14.16
CA ILE A 349 -15.32 -15.51 14.50
C ILE A 349 -15.76 -16.23 13.24
N HIS A 350 -15.49 -17.53 13.22
CA HIS A 350 -15.90 -18.44 12.14
C HIS A 350 -17.23 -19.07 12.49
N ILE A 351 -18.21 -18.92 11.61
CA ILE A 351 -19.58 -19.43 11.72
C ILE A 351 -20.01 -20.03 10.37
N ASP A 352 -19.25 -21.01 9.92
CA ASP A 352 -19.34 -21.62 8.58
C ASP A 352 -20.74 -22.23 8.28
N HIS A 353 -21.46 -22.65 9.34
CA HIS A 353 -22.78 -23.25 9.26
C HIS A 353 -23.91 -22.24 9.08
N VAL A 354 -23.68 -20.96 9.37
CA VAL A 354 -24.72 -19.91 9.26
C VAL A 354 -24.92 -19.51 7.79
N PRO A 355 -26.17 -19.52 7.30
CA PRO A 355 -26.42 -19.11 5.92
C PRO A 355 -26.15 -17.62 5.68
N VAL A 356 -25.72 -17.31 4.47
CA VAL A 356 -25.48 -15.93 4.02
C VAL A 356 -26.53 -15.49 2.99
N ASP A 357 -26.60 -14.19 2.73
CA ASP A 357 -27.41 -13.67 1.64
C ASP A 357 -26.83 -14.04 0.27
N PHE A 358 -27.64 -13.83 -0.78
CA PHE A 358 -27.27 -14.18 -2.15
C PHE A 358 -25.98 -13.50 -2.63
N MET A 359 -25.71 -12.28 -2.16
CA MET A 359 -24.53 -11.48 -2.52
C MET A 359 -23.34 -11.71 -1.59
N LYS A 360 -23.47 -12.56 -0.57
CA LYS A 360 -22.47 -12.80 0.50
C LYS A 360 -22.00 -11.50 1.16
N THR A 361 -22.94 -10.56 1.33
CA THR A 361 -22.67 -9.27 1.99
C THR A 361 -23.05 -9.28 3.46
N ASP A 362 -23.94 -10.20 3.86
CA ASP A 362 -24.34 -10.41 5.25
C ASP A 362 -24.79 -11.86 5.50
N PHE A 363 -24.86 -12.22 6.76
CA PHE A 363 -25.48 -13.45 7.21
C PHE A 363 -27.00 -13.30 7.26
N GLN A 364 -27.75 -14.41 7.12
CA GLN A 364 -29.20 -14.40 7.29
C GLN A 364 -29.52 -14.27 8.80
N ARG A 365 -29.64 -13.03 9.27
CA ARG A 365 -29.79 -12.71 10.71
C ARG A 365 -31.07 -13.23 11.33
N SER A 366 -32.06 -13.61 10.55
CA SER A 366 -33.32 -14.25 10.99
C SER A 366 -33.22 -15.77 11.09
N SER A 367 -32.10 -16.37 10.65
CA SER A 367 -31.95 -17.84 10.74
C SER A 367 -31.77 -18.32 12.18
N ALA A 368 -32.26 -19.54 12.44
CA ALA A 368 -32.12 -20.13 13.77
C ALA A 368 -30.64 -20.33 14.16
N GLU A 369 -29.81 -20.64 13.19
CA GLU A 369 -28.36 -20.77 13.37
C GLU A 369 -27.73 -19.45 13.83
N TRP A 370 -28.07 -18.35 13.19
CA TRP A 370 -27.61 -17.02 13.57
C TRP A 370 -28.05 -16.67 15.00
N ILE A 371 -29.31 -16.88 15.30
CA ILE A 371 -29.85 -16.56 16.65
C ILE A 371 -29.09 -17.34 17.73
N ARG A 372 -28.85 -18.66 17.53
CA ARG A 372 -28.08 -19.48 18.49
C ARG A 372 -26.66 -18.98 18.65
N VAL A 373 -26.01 -18.63 17.54
CA VAL A 373 -24.63 -18.06 17.57
C VAL A 373 -24.59 -16.78 18.39
N MET A 374 -25.50 -15.85 18.12
CA MET A 374 -25.52 -14.56 18.82
C MET A 374 -25.93 -14.69 20.29
N SER A 375 -26.87 -15.57 20.63
CA SER A 375 -27.19 -15.89 22.02
C SER A 375 -25.96 -16.42 22.78
N TYR A 376 -25.16 -17.28 22.15
CA TYR A 376 -23.92 -17.78 22.76
C TYR A 376 -22.83 -16.68 22.88
N LEU A 377 -22.55 -15.94 21.79
CA LEU A 377 -21.44 -15.00 21.74
C LEU A 377 -21.68 -13.73 22.57
N ARG A 378 -22.89 -13.17 22.50
CA ARG A 378 -23.26 -11.87 23.07
C ARG A 378 -24.25 -11.97 24.22
N GLY A 379 -25.09 -13.01 24.20
CA GLY A 379 -26.24 -13.13 25.13
C GLY A 379 -27.43 -12.30 24.67
N GLU A 380 -28.52 -12.43 25.40
CA GLU A 380 -29.82 -11.87 25.04
C GLU A 380 -30.18 -10.57 25.80
N SER A 381 -29.33 -10.15 26.75
CA SER A 381 -29.51 -8.90 27.51
C SER A 381 -28.60 -7.80 27.00
N SER A 382 -28.85 -6.55 27.45
CA SER A 382 -27.87 -5.46 27.26
C SER A 382 -26.53 -5.82 27.87
N LEU A 383 -25.42 -5.32 27.30
CA LEU A 383 -24.08 -5.43 27.86
C LEU A 383 -23.87 -4.48 29.06
N GLN A 384 -24.78 -3.53 29.25
CA GLN A 384 -24.76 -2.57 30.36
C GLN A 384 -25.07 -3.25 31.71
N PRO A 385 -24.16 -3.24 32.71
CA PRO A 385 -24.32 -4.07 33.91
C PRO A 385 -25.52 -3.73 34.80
N LYS A 386 -26.09 -2.55 34.60
CA LYS A 386 -27.25 -2.09 35.40
C LYS A 386 -28.59 -2.36 34.72
N GLN A 387 -28.58 -2.91 33.53
CA GLN A 387 -29.80 -3.22 32.79
C GLN A 387 -30.38 -4.57 33.23
N PRO A 388 -31.72 -4.75 33.11
CA PRO A 388 -32.37 -6.01 33.46
C PRO A 388 -31.74 -7.20 32.70
N GLY A 389 -31.52 -8.30 33.41
CA GLY A 389 -30.97 -9.54 32.86
C GLY A 389 -29.46 -9.57 32.62
N ALA A 390 -28.77 -8.43 32.81
CA ALA A 390 -27.32 -8.35 32.61
C ALA A 390 -26.53 -9.22 33.62
N ASP A 391 -27.07 -9.42 34.81
CA ASP A 391 -26.50 -10.29 35.87
C ASP A 391 -26.47 -11.77 35.45
N LYS A 392 -27.34 -12.18 34.55
CA LYS A 392 -27.45 -13.54 34.02
C LYS A 392 -26.60 -13.74 32.74
N ASN A 393 -26.13 -12.67 32.12
CA ASN A 393 -25.36 -12.75 30.91
C ASN A 393 -23.93 -13.21 31.19
N LYS A 394 -23.55 -14.39 30.69
CA LYS A 394 -22.21 -14.99 30.84
C LYS A 394 -21.49 -15.15 29.51
N SER A 395 -21.99 -14.49 28.45
CA SER A 395 -21.44 -14.61 27.13
C SER A 395 -19.99 -14.08 27.06
N PRO A 396 -19.18 -14.59 26.13
CA PRO A 396 -17.80 -14.11 25.94
C PRO A 396 -17.69 -12.60 25.72
N VAL A 397 -18.58 -12.02 24.91
CA VAL A 397 -18.59 -10.58 24.64
C VAL A 397 -18.96 -9.78 25.87
N PHE A 398 -19.95 -10.25 26.65
CA PHE A 398 -20.32 -9.59 27.91
C PHE A 398 -19.16 -9.62 28.90
N ARG A 399 -18.47 -10.74 29.03
CA ARG A 399 -17.31 -10.87 29.91
C ARG A 399 -16.19 -9.90 29.54
N LEU A 400 -15.85 -9.85 28.23
CA LEU A 400 -14.84 -8.91 27.72
C LEU A 400 -15.27 -7.45 27.93
N TYR A 401 -16.53 -7.15 27.67
CA TYR A 401 -17.11 -5.84 27.92
C TYR A 401 -16.98 -5.42 29.41
N GLN A 402 -17.27 -6.28 30.36
CA GLN A 402 -17.14 -5.99 31.80
C GLN A 402 -15.69 -5.58 32.14
N GLY A 403 -14.69 -6.24 31.53
CA GLY A 403 -13.29 -5.95 31.77
C GLY A 403 -12.84 -4.61 31.17
N TYR A 404 -13.28 -4.30 29.95
CA TYR A 404 -12.61 -3.32 29.11
C TYR A 404 -13.52 -2.22 28.54
N ARG A 405 -14.74 -2.06 29.01
CA ARG A 405 -15.68 -1.05 28.49
C ARG A 405 -15.25 0.40 28.69
N ARG A 406 -14.40 0.67 29.68
CA ARG A 406 -13.90 2.01 29.96
C ARG A 406 -12.71 2.34 29.10
N VAL A 407 -12.73 3.48 28.44
CA VAL A 407 -11.67 3.92 27.53
C VAL A 407 -10.84 5.08 28.06
N ARG A 408 -10.99 5.43 29.35
CA ARG A 408 -10.32 6.61 29.95
C ARG A 408 -9.55 6.30 31.21
N ASN A 409 -9.50 5.05 31.65
CA ASN A 409 -8.66 4.67 32.82
C ASN A 409 -7.31 4.17 32.27
N PHE A 410 -6.32 5.02 32.39
CA PHE A 410 -4.96 4.70 31.97
C PHE A 410 -4.29 3.77 32.95
N GLY A 411 -3.28 3.02 32.52
CA GLY A 411 -2.52 2.11 33.35
C GLY A 411 -3.03 0.67 33.33
N LYS A 412 -2.46 -0.15 34.20
CA LYS A 412 -2.70 -1.60 34.30
C LYS A 412 -4.15 -1.97 34.60
N GLY A 413 -4.88 -1.11 35.33
CA GLY A 413 -6.25 -1.38 35.75
C GLY A 413 -7.25 -1.60 34.65
N ASP A 414 -7.08 -0.98 33.46
CA ASP A 414 -7.90 -1.13 32.26
C ASP A 414 -7.03 -1.38 31.00
N MET A 415 -5.74 -1.61 31.20
CA MET A 415 -4.76 -1.84 30.12
C MET A 415 -4.82 -0.72 29.06
N TYR A 416 -4.74 0.53 29.53
CA TYR A 416 -4.81 1.69 28.64
C TYR A 416 -3.52 2.51 28.70
N MET A 417 -2.96 2.82 27.54
CA MET A 417 -1.68 3.52 27.41
C MET A 417 -1.78 4.99 27.82
N GLY A 418 -0.79 5.47 28.55
CA GLY A 418 -0.75 6.85 29.02
C GLY A 418 0.60 7.21 29.59
N THR A 419 0.69 8.40 30.13
CA THR A 419 1.85 8.89 30.90
C THR A 419 1.37 9.51 32.18
N TRP A 420 1.96 9.11 33.33
CA TRP A 420 1.66 9.69 34.61
C TRP A 420 2.28 11.10 34.72
N ASP A 421 1.45 12.07 35.09
CA ASP A 421 1.91 13.41 35.39
C ASP A 421 1.97 13.62 36.92
N PRO A 422 3.18 13.74 37.54
CA PRO A 422 3.34 13.93 38.96
C PRO A 422 2.74 15.23 39.47
N ALA A 423 2.72 16.29 38.62
CA ALA A 423 2.23 17.61 39.02
C ALA A 423 0.71 17.62 39.19
N SER A 424 -0.01 17.07 38.21
CA SER A 424 -1.48 16.95 38.28
C SER A 424 -1.98 15.72 39.03
N LYS A 425 -1.09 14.78 39.36
CA LYS A 425 -1.38 13.46 39.95
C LYS A 425 -2.42 12.69 39.12
N LYS A 426 -2.30 12.77 37.79
CA LYS A 426 -3.21 12.12 36.83
C LYS A 426 -2.44 11.52 35.69
N ALA A 427 -2.95 10.42 35.19
CA ALA A 427 -2.47 9.90 33.93
C ALA A 427 -3.10 10.65 32.73
N THR A 428 -2.32 10.93 31.73
CA THR A 428 -2.73 11.54 30.45
C THR A 428 -2.54 10.54 29.31
N ARG A 429 -3.33 10.68 28.24
CA ARG A 429 -3.19 9.84 27.06
C ARG A 429 -1.88 10.13 26.32
N ILE A 430 -1.28 9.10 25.75
CA ILE A 430 -0.20 9.28 24.76
C ILE A 430 -0.69 9.99 23.52
N SER A 431 0.19 10.65 22.78
CA SER A 431 -0.18 11.30 21.53
C SER A 431 -0.58 10.28 20.45
N ARG A 432 -1.47 10.68 19.54
CA ARG A 432 -1.86 9.85 18.39
C ARG A 432 -0.67 9.51 17.49
N THR A 433 0.27 10.41 17.37
CA THR A 433 1.51 10.19 16.58
C THR A 433 2.32 9.01 17.12
N VAL A 434 2.48 8.91 18.44
CA VAL A 434 3.15 7.76 19.07
C VAL A 434 2.37 6.45 18.82
N GLU A 435 1.05 6.51 18.95
CA GLU A 435 0.18 5.37 18.69
C GLU A 435 0.31 4.86 17.24
N GLU A 436 0.31 5.78 16.26
CA GLU A 436 0.48 5.48 14.83
C GLU A 436 1.87 4.93 14.52
N GLU A 437 2.93 5.48 15.13
CA GLU A 437 4.30 4.97 15.01
C GLU A 437 4.41 3.53 15.52
N TYR A 438 3.81 3.23 16.69
CA TYR A 438 3.80 1.88 17.25
C TYR A 438 3.01 0.91 16.36
N LEU A 439 1.88 1.37 15.79
CA LEU A 439 1.07 0.56 14.88
C LEU A 439 1.83 0.25 13.58
N GLU A 440 2.58 1.21 13.05
CA GLU A 440 3.39 0.97 11.85
C GLU A 440 4.52 -0.04 12.15
N LYS A 441 5.19 0.06 13.29
CA LYS A 441 6.19 -0.92 13.72
C LYS A 441 5.58 -2.32 13.96
N PHE A 442 4.34 -2.39 14.44
CA PHE A 442 3.60 -3.65 14.52
C PHE A 442 3.38 -4.26 13.13
N ARG A 443 2.95 -3.46 12.15
CA ARG A 443 2.75 -3.92 10.76
C ARG A 443 4.04 -4.42 10.13
N GLN A 444 5.16 -3.81 10.45
CA GLN A 444 6.50 -4.22 10.02
C GLN A 444 7.03 -5.45 10.80
N LYS A 445 6.25 -5.98 11.75
CA LYS A 445 6.61 -7.13 12.59
C LYS A 445 7.91 -6.95 13.37
N LEU A 446 8.20 -5.72 13.80
CA LEU A 446 9.39 -5.42 14.59
C LEU A 446 9.29 -6.02 16.00
N PRO A 447 10.38 -6.65 16.51
CA PRO A 447 10.41 -7.20 17.86
C PRO A 447 10.02 -6.18 18.93
N GLY A 448 9.25 -6.59 19.93
CA GLY A 448 8.73 -5.72 21.00
C GLY A 448 7.45 -4.98 20.60
N TYR A 449 7.30 -4.66 19.33
CA TYR A 449 6.11 -3.99 18.79
C TYR A 449 5.11 -4.98 18.20
N TYR A 450 5.59 -6.06 17.57
CA TYR A 450 4.72 -7.14 17.09
C TYR A 450 4.18 -7.95 18.27
N ASP A 451 5.03 -8.40 19.20
CA ASP A 451 4.62 -8.73 20.56
C ASP A 451 4.21 -7.45 21.29
N ASP A 452 3.64 -7.57 22.52
CA ASP A 452 3.09 -6.40 23.20
C ASP A 452 4.06 -5.75 24.20
N SER A 453 5.33 -6.10 24.23
CA SER A 453 6.25 -5.70 25.30
C SER A 453 6.54 -4.19 25.30
N GLU A 454 6.76 -3.57 24.16
CA GLU A 454 6.96 -2.11 24.10
C GLU A 454 5.66 -1.34 24.37
N TRP A 455 4.52 -1.86 23.90
CA TRP A 455 3.21 -1.28 24.19
C TRP A 455 2.88 -1.36 25.68
N TRP A 456 3.28 -2.44 26.36
CA TRP A 456 3.05 -2.61 27.78
C TRP A 456 3.80 -1.57 28.63
N LYS A 457 4.98 -1.14 28.21
CA LYS A 457 5.70 -0.05 28.88
C LYS A 457 4.89 1.25 28.93
N LEU A 458 4.11 1.53 27.87
CA LEU A 458 3.22 2.68 27.83
C LEU A 458 1.99 2.52 28.76
N VAL A 459 1.58 1.31 29.04
CA VAL A 459 0.56 1.03 30.06
C VAL A 459 1.15 1.26 31.47
N GLU A 460 2.34 0.75 31.73
CA GLU A 460 3.03 0.91 33.03
C GLU A 460 3.38 2.36 33.31
N SER A 461 3.74 3.14 32.32
CA SER A 461 4.07 4.56 32.47
C SER A 461 2.86 5.44 32.82
N ALA A 462 1.64 4.91 32.71
CA ALA A 462 0.42 5.58 33.13
C ALA A 462 0.06 5.35 34.60
N ASP A 463 0.64 4.34 35.24
CA ASP A 463 0.38 4.07 36.64
C ASP A 463 1.16 5.05 37.51
N GLN A 464 0.56 5.40 38.66
CA GLN A 464 1.26 6.18 39.67
C GLN A 464 2.50 5.41 40.12
N PRO A 465 3.70 6.06 40.15
CA PRO A 465 4.88 5.42 40.70
C PRO A 465 4.60 4.93 42.15
N PRO A 466 5.18 3.81 42.57
CA PRO A 466 5.02 3.32 43.92
C PRO A 466 5.39 4.44 44.93
N VAL A 467 4.58 4.62 45.96
CA VAL A 467 4.88 5.54 47.05
C VAL A 467 6.14 5.02 47.76
N ASP A 468 7.07 5.90 48.02
CA ASP A 468 8.32 5.57 48.70
C ASP A 468 8.02 4.79 50.00
N GLU A 469 8.43 3.53 50.03
CA GLU A 469 8.32 2.71 51.21
C GLU A 469 9.35 3.20 52.24
N LEU A 470 8.91 3.44 53.47
CA LEU A 470 9.79 3.81 54.56
C LEU A 470 10.42 2.55 55.17
N ILE A 471 11.69 2.66 55.53
CA ILE A 471 12.44 1.65 56.29
C ILE A 471 12.87 2.21 57.64
N GLU A 472 12.71 1.42 58.71
CA GLU A 472 13.13 1.79 60.04
C GLU A 472 14.63 1.54 60.23
N CYS A 473 15.32 2.50 60.82
CA CYS A 473 16.76 2.36 61.09
C CYS A 473 16.95 1.44 62.30
N GLU A 474 17.66 0.32 62.11
CA GLU A 474 17.92 -0.67 63.14
C GLU A 474 18.71 -0.11 64.36
N VAL A 475 19.40 1.02 64.19
CA VAL A 475 20.22 1.62 65.23
C VAL A 475 19.45 2.62 66.12
N CYS A 476 18.56 3.45 65.54
CA CYS A 476 17.85 4.51 66.26
C CYS A 476 16.33 4.52 66.07
N GLY A 477 15.74 3.57 65.35
CA GLY A 477 14.30 3.49 65.15
C GLY A 477 13.70 4.58 64.27
N ALA A 478 14.49 5.46 63.66
CA ALA A 478 13.98 6.52 62.81
C ALA A 478 13.52 5.99 61.45
N GLN A 479 12.38 6.47 60.91
CA GLN A 479 11.84 6.12 59.62
C GLN A 479 12.66 6.87 58.53
N ASN A 480 13.18 6.14 57.58
CA ASN A 480 13.96 6.66 56.43
C ASN A 480 13.30 6.19 55.15
N LEU A 481 13.54 6.89 54.04
CA LEU A 481 13.13 6.39 52.72
C LEU A 481 13.84 5.07 52.45
N LYS A 482 13.17 4.12 51.83
CA LYS A 482 13.71 2.80 51.45
C LYS A 482 14.95 2.92 50.57
N GLU A 483 15.08 4.02 49.85
CA GLU A 483 16.21 4.34 49.01
C GLU A 483 17.38 5.01 49.78
N ALA A 484 17.22 5.37 51.04
CA ALA A 484 18.28 6.02 51.84
C ALA A 484 19.43 5.06 52.15
N ASP A 485 20.66 5.46 51.87
CA ASP A 485 21.86 4.68 52.18
C ASP A 485 22.28 4.83 53.66
N CYS A 486 22.00 5.98 54.25
CA CYS A 486 22.27 6.27 55.64
C CYS A 486 21.03 6.82 56.34
N CYS A 487 20.91 6.55 57.62
CA CYS A 487 19.88 7.14 58.44
C CYS A 487 20.08 8.66 58.57
N GLY A 488 19.05 9.43 58.21
CA GLY A 488 19.04 10.88 58.28
C GLY A 488 19.18 11.44 59.71
N VAL A 489 18.95 10.60 60.74
CA VAL A 489 18.98 11.01 62.14
C VAL A 489 20.30 10.62 62.82
N CYS A 490 20.79 9.39 62.67
CA CYS A 490 21.99 8.91 63.38
C CYS A 490 23.18 8.63 62.50
N GLY A 491 23.03 8.74 61.14
CA GLY A 491 24.11 8.51 60.19
C GLY A 491 24.45 7.01 59.95
N ALA A 492 23.80 6.08 60.61
CA ALA A 492 24.07 4.66 60.41
C ALA A 492 23.79 4.22 58.96
N VAL A 493 24.65 3.38 58.41
CA VAL A 493 24.45 2.83 57.06
C VAL A 493 23.26 1.91 57.05
N ILE A 494 22.25 2.23 56.27
CA ILE A 494 21.04 1.42 56.02
C ILE A 494 21.28 0.49 54.84
N LYS A 495 21.81 1.04 53.76
CA LYS A 495 22.24 0.26 52.58
C LYS A 495 23.74 0.44 52.37
N GLY A 496 24.47 -0.62 52.46
CA GLY A 496 25.91 -0.59 52.41
C GLY A 496 26.48 -1.51 51.32
N LYS A 497 27.70 -1.13 50.85
CA LYS A 497 28.56 -1.98 50.03
C LYS A 497 29.90 -2.16 50.76
N GLU A 498 30.61 -3.24 50.47
CA GLU A 498 31.99 -3.38 50.98
C GLU A 498 32.93 -2.47 50.17
N CYS A 499 33.90 -1.87 50.86
CA CYS A 499 34.94 -1.11 50.22
C CYS A 499 35.79 -2.00 49.27
N VAL A 500 35.99 -1.57 48.04
CA VAL A 500 36.73 -2.30 46.98
C VAL A 500 38.24 -2.48 47.31
N SER A 501 38.74 -1.81 48.34
CA SER A 501 40.11 -1.99 48.79
C SER A 501 40.28 -3.30 49.54
N GLU A 502 41.14 -4.19 49.08
CA GLU A 502 41.41 -5.49 49.69
C GLU A 502 41.87 -5.43 51.14
N THR A 503 42.42 -4.30 51.54
CA THR A 503 42.93 -4.07 52.90
C THR A 503 41.90 -3.39 53.84
N CYS A 504 40.82 -2.82 53.32
CA CYS A 504 39.84 -2.07 54.11
C CYS A 504 38.59 -2.89 54.41
N LYS A 505 37.91 -3.42 53.40
CA LYS A 505 36.65 -4.26 53.48
C LYS A 505 35.58 -3.80 54.45
N LYS A 506 35.56 -2.50 54.82
CA LYS A 506 34.51 -1.96 55.70
C LYS A 506 33.24 -1.68 54.88
N THR A 507 32.09 -1.88 55.56
CA THR A 507 30.79 -1.49 54.95
C THR A 507 30.70 0.05 54.93
N ILE A 508 30.43 0.59 53.75
CA ILE A 508 30.27 2.02 53.47
C ILE A 508 28.92 2.24 52.80
N PRO A 509 28.35 3.43 52.80
CA PRO A 509 27.12 3.74 52.11
C PRO A 509 27.20 3.35 50.63
N LEU A 510 26.09 2.85 50.07
CA LEU A 510 26.04 2.39 48.69
C LEU A 510 26.38 3.51 47.68
N SER A 511 26.00 4.77 48.02
CA SER A 511 26.32 5.98 47.22
C SER A 511 27.71 6.52 47.43
N ALA A 512 28.52 5.99 48.37
CA ALA A 512 29.86 6.54 48.67
C ALA A 512 30.79 6.38 47.44
N GLU A 513 31.23 7.50 46.88
CA GLU A 513 32.18 7.56 45.76
C GLU A 513 33.65 7.34 46.22
N THR A 514 33.92 7.63 47.44
CA THR A 514 35.18 7.36 48.12
C THR A 514 34.92 6.71 49.49
N CYS A 515 35.76 5.75 49.84
CA CYS A 515 35.66 5.12 51.15
C CYS A 515 36.03 6.12 52.25
N PRO A 516 35.14 6.41 53.20
CA PRO A 516 35.39 7.34 54.28
C PRO A 516 36.47 6.86 55.25
N TYR A 517 36.81 5.58 55.19
CA TYR A 517 37.79 4.95 56.08
C TYR A 517 39.21 4.85 55.50
N CYS A 518 39.35 4.65 54.16
CA CYS A 518 40.67 4.45 53.56
C CYS A 518 40.94 5.38 52.34
N GLY A 519 39.95 6.20 51.96
CA GLY A 519 40.15 7.17 50.84
C GLY A 519 40.11 6.52 49.45
N THR A 520 39.96 5.22 49.32
CA THR A 520 39.93 4.53 47.99
C THR A 520 38.68 4.91 47.25
N SER A 521 38.81 5.30 45.96
CA SER A 521 37.67 5.57 45.07
C SER A 521 36.86 4.31 44.84
N GLN A 522 35.58 4.42 45.03
CA GLN A 522 34.59 3.35 44.89
C GLN A 522 33.82 3.42 43.57
N ILE A 523 34.16 4.43 42.73
CA ILE A 523 33.52 4.57 41.41
C ILE A 523 34.15 3.57 40.48
N PRO A 524 33.41 2.58 39.91
CA PRO A 524 33.88 1.85 38.75
C PRO A 524 34.14 2.88 37.66
N VAL A 525 35.22 2.74 36.95
CA VAL A 525 35.46 3.56 35.73
C VAL A 525 34.29 3.31 34.80
N VAL A 526 33.28 4.18 34.89
CA VAL A 526 32.12 4.14 33.95
C VAL A 526 32.67 4.65 32.65
N VAL A 527 32.99 3.70 31.77
CA VAL A 527 33.29 4.04 30.38
C VAL A 527 31.98 4.47 29.76
N GLU A 528 31.79 5.74 29.50
CA GLU A 528 30.57 6.30 28.99
C GLU A 528 30.20 5.68 27.63
N PRO A 529 28.93 5.31 27.44
CA PRO A 529 28.47 4.87 26.12
C PRO A 529 28.71 6.00 25.11
N TRP A 530 29.09 5.63 23.89
CA TRP A 530 29.33 6.61 22.84
C TRP A 530 28.18 6.62 21.82
N ILE A 531 27.92 7.79 21.25
CA ILE A 531 26.94 7.98 20.19
C ILE A 531 27.66 7.92 18.85
N CYS A 532 27.21 7.08 17.94
CA CYS A 532 27.73 7.01 16.59
C CYS A 532 27.46 8.34 15.86
N GLN A 533 28.50 8.97 15.31
CA GLN A 533 28.35 10.23 14.59
C GLN A 533 27.66 10.05 13.22
N VAL A 534 27.66 8.82 12.68
CA VAL A 534 27.07 8.52 11.37
C VAL A 534 25.55 8.29 11.45
N CYS A 535 25.08 7.48 12.43
CA CYS A 535 23.66 7.08 12.51
C CYS A 535 22.98 7.44 13.84
N HIS A 536 23.69 8.15 14.73
CA HIS A 536 23.23 8.58 16.07
C HIS A 536 22.79 7.45 17.01
N THR A 537 23.10 6.18 16.69
CA THR A 537 22.84 5.04 17.59
C THR A 537 23.76 5.12 18.81
N LYS A 538 23.17 4.94 20.00
CA LYS A 538 23.93 4.85 21.25
C LYS A 538 24.55 3.46 21.38
N ASN A 539 25.87 3.39 21.51
CA ASN A 539 26.63 2.14 21.63
C ASN A 539 27.25 2.02 23.02
N ILE A 540 27.41 0.80 23.50
CA ILE A 540 28.10 0.57 24.76
C ILE A 540 29.59 0.91 24.58
N ALA A 541 30.20 1.29 25.67
CA ALA A 541 31.54 1.84 25.68
C ALA A 541 32.65 0.91 25.16
N THR A 542 32.44 -0.41 25.29
CA THR A 542 33.34 -1.46 24.84
C THR A 542 33.30 -1.73 23.34
N GLU A 543 32.24 -1.29 22.66
CA GLU A 543 32.12 -1.49 21.21
C GLU A 543 33.04 -0.53 20.45
N THR A 544 33.86 -1.08 19.56
CA THR A 544 34.75 -0.32 18.67
C THR A 544 34.08 0.08 17.36
N THR A 545 32.93 -0.56 17.06
CA THR A 545 32.14 -0.30 15.86
C THR A 545 30.67 -0.11 16.24
N CYS A 546 29.97 0.72 15.48
CA CYS A 546 28.55 0.95 15.70
C CYS A 546 27.72 -0.32 15.48
N THR A 547 26.86 -0.66 16.41
CA THR A 547 26.01 -1.86 16.34
C THR A 547 24.99 -1.80 15.19
N ALA A 548 24.54 -0.60 14.81
CA ALA A 548 23.56 -0.36 13.74
C ALA A 548 24.21 -0.25 12.35
N CYS A 549 25.08 0.76 12.13
CA CYS A 549 25.64 1.05 10.80
C CYS A 549 27.04 0.45 10.58
N LYS A 550 27.59 -0.26 11.56
CA LYS A 550 28.92 -0.91 11.51
C LYS A 550 30.13 0.03 11.33
N SER A 551 29.91 1.35 11.34
CA SER A 551 31.00 2.32 11.25
C SER A 551 31.91 2.25 12.48
N PRO A 552 33.24 2.35 12.34
CA PRO A 552 34.19 2.44 13.45
C PRO A 552 33.88 3.64 14.35
N ARG A 553 34.19 3.49 15.65
CA ARG A 553 34.05 4.60 16.62
C ARG A 553 34.91 5.81 16.20
N GLY A 554 34.28 7.00 16.15
CA GLY A 554 34.94 8.24 15.72
C GLY A 554 34.86 8.53 14.22
N THR A 555 34.23 7.67 13.42
CA THR A 555 33.91 7.95 12.01
C THR A 555 32.97 9.14 11.94
N LYS A 556 33.37 10.20 11.22
CA LYS A 556 32.52 11.36 10.97
C LYS A 556 31.35 10.96 10.04
N ASP A 557 30.18 11.56 10.24
CA ASP A 557 29.05 11.37 9.35
C ASP A 557 29.35 11.92 7.95
N PRO A 558 29.47 11.06 6.91
CA PRO A 558 29.70 11.53 5.54
C PRO A 558 28.50 12.32 5.01
N MET A 559 27.33 12.21 5.64
CA MET A 559 26.09 12.94 5.32
C MET A 559 25.87 14.11 6.29
N SER A 560 26.90 14.57 7.02
CA SER A 560 26.83 15.79 7.83
C SER A 560 26.72 17.02 6.95
N LYS A 561 26.20 18.12 7.52
CA LYS A 561 26.04 19.40 6.81
C LYS A 561 27.39 19.91 6.24
N GLU A 562 28.44 19.81 7.02
CA GLU A 562 29.78 20.24 6.63
C GLU A 562 30.37 19.38 5.50
N ALA A 563 30.17 18.06 5.58
CA ALA A 563 30.67 17.13 4.58
C ALA A 563 29.92 17.33 3.23
N LEU A 564 28.62 17.53 3.29
CA LEU A 564 27.82 17.77 2.10
C LEU A 564 28.12 19.14 1.48
N LEU A 565 28.29 20.20 2.28
CA LEU A 565 28.66 21.53 1.76
C LEU A 565 30.01 21.50 1.02
N ALA A 566 30.95 20.68 1.47
CA ALA A 566 32.28 20.57 0.84
C ALA A 566 32.23 19.95 -0.57
N THR A 567 31.18 19.20 -0.90
CA THR A 567 31.03 18.43 -2.16
C THR A 567 29.82 18.83 -3.00
N SER A 568 29.11 19.88 -2.60
CA SER A 568 27.86 20.28 -3.26
C SER A 568 27.96 21.68 -3.83
N TYR A 569 27.14 21.97 -4.82
CA TYR A 569 27.04 23.29 -5.45
C TYR A 569 25.68 23.90 -5.12
N LYS A 570 25.69 25.20 -4.75
CA LYS A 570 24.45 25.95 -4.50
C LYS A 570 23.67 26.16 -5.78
N ILE A 571 22.36 26.05 -5.69
CA ILE A 571 21.42 26.35 -6.76
C ILE A 571 20.66 27.62 -6.36
N ASP A 572 21.05 28.75 -6.94
CA ASP A 572 20.47 30.06 -6.55
C ASP A 572 19.01 30.18 -6.99
N GLU A 573 18.61 29.57 -8.12
CA GLU A 573 17.22 29.57 -8.62
C GLU A 573 16.25 28.83 -7.70
N LEU A 574 16.73 27.89 -6.91
CA LEU A 574 15.95 27.13 -5.94
C LEU A 574 16.10 27.65 -4.51
N SER A 575 16.94 28.67 -4.28
CA SER A 575 17.24 29.23 -2.95
C SER A 575 16.52 30.56 -2.74
N GLU A 576 16.19 30.89 -1.48
CA GLU A 576 15.56 32.17 -1.12
C GLU A 576 16.17 32.73 0.16
N ALA A 577 16.65 33.95 0.07
CA ALA A 577 17.29 34.62 1.20
C ALA A 577 16.29 35.18 2.23
N ASN A 578 15.08 35.50 1.81
CA ASN A 578 14.07 36.08 2.70
C ASN A 578 12.65 35.70 2.21
N LEU A 579 12.24 34.50 2.56
CA LEU A 579 10.89 34.03 2.26
C LEU A 579 9.83 34.88 2.98
N SER A 580 8.92 35.48 2.25
CA SER A 580 7.82 36.28 2.77
C SER A 580 6.49 35.86 2.16
N ILE A 581 5.72 35.05 2.91
CA ILE A 581 4.36 34.64 2.57
C ILE A 581 3.36 35.08 3.63
N ASN A 582 2.08 35.15 3.30
CA ASN A 582 1.02 35.43 4.25
C ASN A 582 0.63 34.12 4.95
N MET A 583 0.66 34.12 6.29
CA MET A 583 0.18 33.03 7.11
C MET A 583 -1.33 33.07 7.26
N ALA A 584 -1.93 32.01 7.82
CA ALA A 584 -3.37 31.87 7.98
C ALA A 584 -4.03 32.99 8.82
N ASP A 585 -3.28 33.67 9.69
CA ASP A 585 -3.72 34.83 10.48
C ASP A 585 -3.58 36.17 9.75
N GLY A 586 -3.21 36.14 8.47
CA GLY A 586 -2.99 37.32 7.64
C GLY A 586 -1.69 38.07 7.87
N LYS A 587 -0.85 37.59 8.80
CA LYS A 587 0.49 38.15 9.06
C LYS A 587 1.54 37.46 8.21
N LYS A 588 2.68 38.14 8.05
CA LYS A 588 3.84 37.53 7.40
C LYS A 588 4.44 36.43 8.30
N ASN A 589 5.08 35.44 7.67
CA ASN A 589 5.91 34.48 8.37
C ASN A 589 7.08 35.17 9.10
N ALA A 590 7.66 34.49 10.10
CA ALA A 590 8.92 34.92 10.68
C ALA A 590 10.04 34.89 9.61
N ALA A 591 11.11 35.67 9.83
CA ALA A 591 12.23 35.70 8.89
C ALA A 591 12.77 34.28 8.65
N LEU A 592 12.74 33.85 7.41
CA LEU A 592 13.14 32.51 6.99
C LEU A 592 13.92 32.61 5.69
N SER A 593 15.10 31.97 5.68
CA SER A 593 15.86 31.74 4.47
C SER A 593 16.00 30.24 4.21
N PHE A 594 16.11 29.85 2.94
CA PHE A 594 16.50 28.47 2.61
C PHE A 594 17.50 28.47 1.47
N GLU A 595 18.49 27.58 1.60
CA GLU A 595 19.53 27.37 0.60
C GLU A 595 19.47 25.94 0.10
N VAL A 596 19.49 25.79 -1.22
CA VAL A 596 19.44 24.50 -1.90
C VAL A 596 20.75 24.21 -2.59
N TYR A 597 21.24 23.00 -2.40
CA TYR A 597 22.50 22.51 -2.97
C TYR A 597 22.27 21.22 -3.74
N THR A 598 22.94 21.03 -4.86
CA THR A 598 22.98 19.73 -5.56
C THR A 598 24.24 18.97 -5.20
N THR A 599 24.09 17.69 -4.92
CA THR A 599 25.23 16.80 -4.59
C THR A 599 25.69 16.06 -5.84
N GLN A 600 27.00 15.84 -5.96
CA GLN A 600 27.56 14.97 -7.01
C GLN A 600 27.47 13.48 -6.62
N ALA A 601 27.60 13.19 -5.32
CA ALA A 601 27.49 11.83 -4.79
C ALA A 601 26.06 11.55 -4.32
N PRO A 602 25.59 10.28 -4.36
CA PRO A 602 24.29 9.90 -3.83
C PRO A 602 24.15 10.26 -2.36
N ILE A 603 22.98 10.74 -1.96
CA ILE A 603 22.62 10.91 -0.55
C ILE A 603 22.07 9.56 -0.08
N VAL A 604 22.68 8.96 0.94
CA VAL A 604 22.31 7.63 1.42
C VAL A 604 21.91 7.66 2.90
N ALA A 605 20.94 6.80 3.25
CA ALA A 605 20.54 6.58 4.63
C ALA A 605 21.63 5.79 5.38
N PRO A 606 22.07 6.22 6.58
CA PRO A 606 23.25 5.64 7.25
C PRO A 606 23.10 4.16 7.66
N ILE A 607 21.86 3.66 7.83
CA ILE A 607 21.59 2.31 8.32
C ILE A 607 21.16 1.39 7.19
N THR A 608 20.21 1.83 6.36
CA THR A 608 19.63 1.02 5.29
C THR A 608 20.45 1.05 4.00
N ASN A 609 21.32 2.04 3.88
CA ASN A 609 22.10 2.32 2.67
C ASN A 609 21.23 2.64 1.44
N GLU A 610 19.98 2.99 1.67
CA GLU A 610 19.05 3.40 0.62
C GLU A 610 19.38 4.80 0.13
N GLU A 611 19.25 5.01 -1.16
CA GLU A 611 19.42 6.30 -1.78
C GLU A 611 18.24 7.22 -1.47
N LEU A 612 18.52 8.44 -1.02
CA LEU A 612 17.52 9.42 -0.62
C LEU A 612 17.48 10.58 -1.63
N PRO A 613 16.27 11.13 -1.90
CA PRO A 613 16.13 12.28 -2.80
C PRO A 613 16.76 13.56 -2.25
N LEU A 614 16.77 13.70 -0.92
CA LEU A 614 17.25 14.92 -0.27
C LEU A 614 17.72 14.67 1.18
N ARG A 615 18.49 15.61 1.70
CA ARG A 615 18.88 15.72 3.09
C ARG A 615 18.68 17.15 3.55
N ILE A 616 18.06 17.33 4.73
CA ILE A 616 17.68 18.66 5.23
C ILE A 616 18.30 18.91 6.60
N PHE A 617 18.79 20.13 6.79
CA PHE A 617 19.23 20.64 8.09
C PHE A 617 18.43 21.90 8.41
N LYS A 618 17.78 21.87 9.58
CA LYS A 618 16.89 22.95 10.05
C LYS A 618 17.57 23.68 11.20
N ASP A 619 17.87 24.93 10.98
CA ASP A 619 18.37 25.89 11.98
C ASP A 619 17.30 26.94 12.24
N ILE A 620 17.43 27.74 13.29
CA ILE A 620 16.47 28.83 13.59
C ILE A 620 16.50 29.86 12.45
N GLY A 621 15.39 29.98 11.74
CA GLY A 621 15.24 30.93 10.64
C GLY A 621 16.02 30.57 9.35
N LYS A 622 16.62 29.38 9.29
CA LYS A 622 17.38 28.95 8.12
C LYS A 622 17.22 27.45 7.85
N ILE A 623 16.95 27.11 6.61
CA ILE A 623 16.90 25.71 6.15
C ILE A 623 17.99 25.49 5.11
N THR A 624 18.74 24.40 5.23
CA THR A 624 19.73 23.99 4.22
C THR A 624 19.30 22.65 3.64
N ILE A 625 19.10 22.60 2.35
CA ILE A 625 18.55 21.45 1.62
C ILE A 625 19.58 20.96 0.60
N PHE A 626 19.91 19.68 0.68
CA PHE A 626 20.75 19.00 -0.32
C PHE A 626 19.84 18.09 -1.15
N ILE A 627 19.90 18.18 -2.46
CA ILE A 627 19.12 17.37 -3.39
C ILE A 627 20.02 16.46 -4.22
N ASN A 628 19.57 15.22 -4.42
CA ASN A 628 20.14 14.28 -5.37
C ASN A 628 19.31 14.33 -6.66
N LYS A 629 19.74 15.12 -7.64
CA LYS A 629 19.01 15.29 -8.91
C LYS A 629 18.81 14.02 -9.71
N HIS A 630 19.63 13.00 -9.49
CA HIS A 630 19.56 11.72 -10.20
C HIS A 630 18.61 10.71 -9.54
N HIS A 631 18.07 11.06 -8.38
CA HIS A 631 17.14 10.18 -7.67
C HIS A 631 15.88 9.90 -8.51
N PRO A 632 15.34 8.64 -8.50
CA PRO A 632 14.16 8.25 -9.29
C PRO A 632 12.93 9.12 -9.12
N ILE A 633 12.76 9.79 -7.97
CA ILE A 633 11.65 10.71 -7.73
C ILE A 633 11.64 11.88 -8.71
N PHE A 634 12.83 12.37 -9.09
CA PHE A 634 12.96 13.45 -10.07
C PHE A 634 13.01 12.92 -11.50
N THR A 635 13.77 11.83 -11.73
CA THR A 635 14.05 11.33 -13.09
C THR A 635 12.97 10.40 -13.65
N LYS A 636 12.29 9.61 -12.79
CA LYS A 636 11.26 8.64 -13.21
C LYS A 636 9.84 9.07 -12.84
N CYS A 637 9.67 9.67 -11.66
CA CYS A 637 8.35 10.14 -11.22
C CYS A 637 8.06 11.57 -11.69
N HIS A 638 9.05 12.28 -12.27
CA HIS A 638 8.94 13.64 -12.78
C HIS A 638 8.37 14.65 -11.77
N ILE A 639 8.67 14.45 -10.48
CA ILE A 639 8.30 15.43 -9.45
C ILE A 639 9.34 16.56 -9.51
N ALA A 640 8.88 17.78 -9.71
CA ALA A 640 9.75 18.94 -9.75
C ALA A 640 10.43 19.18 -8.39
N PRO A 641 11.75 19.45 -8.34
CA PRO A 641 12.44 19.77 -7.09
C PRO A 641 11.76 20.86 -6.27
N GLU A 642 11.20 21.89 -6.93
CA GLU A 642 10.47 22.99 -6.34
C GLU A 642 9.28 22.52 -5.47
N GLN A 643 8.58 21.47 -5.90
CA GLN A 643 7.44 20.94 -5.16
C GLN A 643 7.88 20.28 -3.85
N ILE A 644 8.97 19.53 -3.88
CA ILE A 644 9.50 18.87 -2.67
C ILE A 644 10.10 19.91 -1.73
N ILE A 645 10.88 20.87 -2.25
CA ILE A 645 11.46 21.96 -1.46
C ILE A 645 10.35 22.78 -0.79
N ALA A 646 9.31 23.15 -1.55
CA ALA A 646 8.18 23.89 -1.00
C ALA A 646 7.45 23.13 0.11
N SER A 647 7.28 21.80 -0.03
CA SER A 647 6.68 20.95 1.02
C SER A 647 7.50 20.94 2.30
N GLU A 648 8.82 20.84 2.20
CA GLU A 648 9.70 20.81 3.37
C GLU A 648 9.77 22.18 4.09
N VAL A 649 9.78 23.27 3.32
CA VAL A 649 9.72 24.63 3.87
C VAL A 649 8.35 24.87 4.50
N ALA A 650 7.26 24.40 3.87
CA ALA A 650 5.90 24.48 4.43
C ALA A 650 5.81 23.71 5.76
N MET A 651 6.41 22.53 5.86
CA MET A 651 6.44 21.76 7.10
C MET A 651 7.15 22.51 8.22
N TYR A 652 8.29 23.17 7.92
CA TYR A 652 8.98 24.01 8.90
C TYR A 652 8.09 25.15 9.41
N LEU A 653 7.40 25.86 8.51
CA LEU A 653 6.50 26.96 8.87
C LEU A 653 5.26 26.46 9.62
N TYR A 654 4.76 25.29 9.29
CA TYR A 654 3.63 24.65 9.96
C TYR A 654 3.97 24.32 11.41
N ASP A 655 5.13 23.69 11.64
CA ASP A 655 5.61 23.31 12.97
C ASP A 655 5.94 24.54 13.84
N ASP A 656 6.53 25.59 13.26
CA ASP A 656 6.87 26.83 13.95
C ASP A 656 5.61 27.61 14.41
N ARG A 657 4.51 27.49 13.71
CA ARG A 657 3.28 28.25 13.93
C ARG A 657 2.07 27.38 14.24
N GLN A 658 2.23 26.32 15.02
CA GLN A 658 1.15 25.41 15.44
C GLN A 658 0.00 26.13 16.18
N ASN A 659 0.24 27.29 16.76
CA ASN A 659 -0.79 28.11 17.37
C ASN A 659 -1.87 28.58 16.37
N LEU A 660 -1.60 28.46 15.07
CA LEU A 660 -2.56 28.74 13.98
C LEU A 660 -3.43 27.53 13.59
N ALA A 661 -3.29 26.39 14.25
CA ALA A 661 -3.96 25.12 13.90
C ALA A 661 -5.50 25.21 13.82
N ASN A 662 -6.12 26.21 14.48
CA ASN A 662 -7.56 26.44 14.43
C ASN A 662 -8.02 27.14 13.13
N TYR A 663 -7.12 27.65 12.32
CA TYR A 663 -7.43 28.28 11.04
C TYR A 663 -7.50 27.24 9.94
N ALA A 664 -8.59 27.20 9.18
CA ALA A 664 -8.78 26.24 8.10
C ALA A 664 -7.67 26.30 7.01
N GLN A 665 -7.07 27.47 6.82
CA GLN A 665 -5.98 27.68 5.87
C GLN A 665 -4.60 27.24 6.39
N HIS A 666 -4.46 26.97 7.69
CA HIS A 666 -3.20 26.53 8.27
C HIS A 666 -3.04 25.02 8.11
N ASN A 667 -2.67 24.59 6.92
CA ASN A 667 -2.34 23.21 6.60
C ASN A 667 -1.18 23.15 5.60
N LEU A 668 -0.52 22.00 5.54
CA LEU A 668 0.69 21.82 4.71
C LEU A 668 0.43 22.11 3.23
N SER A 669 -0.67 21.68 2.68
CA SER A 669 -0.99 21.88 1.25
C SER A 669 -1.15 23.36 0.89
N ASN A 670 -1.83 24.14 1.73
CA ASN A 670 -2.01 25.56 1.47
C ASN A 670 -0.69 26.34 1.63
N LEU A 671 0.11 25.98 2.63
CA LEU A 671 1.45 26.58 2.81
C LEU A 671 2.38 26.22 1.65
N THR A 672 2.40 24.97 1.23
CA THR A 672 3.18 24.51 0.06
C THR A 672 2.78 25.28 -1.19
N TRP A 673 1.46 25.43 -1.44
CA TRP A 673 0.98 26.19 -2.57
C TRP A 673 1.37 27.67 -2.50
N ALA A 674 1.25 28.30 -1.33
CA ALA A 674 1.65 29.69 -1.15
C ALA A 674 3.15 29.93 -1.43
N ILE A 675 4.02 28.98 -1.07
CA ILE A 675 5.44 29.04 -1.36
C ILE A 675 5.69 28.89 -2.88
N ILE A 676 5.09 27.89 -3.52
CA ILE A 676 5.22 27.66 -4.97
C ILE A 676 4.74 28.89 -5.74
N GLN A 677 3.55 29.40 -5.39
CA GLN A 677 2.96 30.58 -6.01
C GLN A 677 3.85 31.81 -5.89
N LYS A 678 4.48 32.00 -4.73
CA LYS A 678 5.33 33.14 -4.49
C LYS A 678 6.68 33.04 -5.19
N GLN A 679 7.32 31.87 -5.17
CA GLN A 679 8.72 31.73 -5.57
C GLN A 679 8.88 31.27 -7.02
N TRP A 680 8.06 30.32 -7.48
CA TRP A 680 8.33 29.63 -8.73
C TRP A 680 7.18 29.57 -9.72
N LEU A 681 5.95 29.96 -9.33
CA LEU A 681 4.80 29.85 -10.23
C LEU A 681 5.05 30.38 -11.64
N PRO A 682 5.68 31.54 -11.83
CA PRO A 682 5.97 32.07 -13.16
C PRO A 682 6.89 31.17 -14.00
N ASN A 683 7.74 30.39 -13.33
CA ASN A 683 8.69 29.46 -13.98
C ASN A 683 8.11 28.06 -14.17
N LEU A 684 7.06 27.68 -13.40
CA LEU A 684 6.37 26.40 -13.49
C LEU A 684 5.18 26.41 -14.45
N GLU A 685 4.70 27.58 -14.83
CA GLU A 685 3.66 27.70 -15.84
C GLU A 685 4.19 27.28 -17.20
N THR A 686 3.60 26.22 -17.74
CA THR A 686 3.88 25.76 -19.08
C THR A 686 3.19 26.70 -20.07
N ASN A 687 3.91 27.63 -20.62
CA ASN A 687 3.42 28.52 -21.69
C ASN A 687 4.12 28.23 -23.02
N VAL A 688 3.49 28.65 -24.11
CA VAL A 688 3.95 28.42 -25.50
C VAL A 688 5.36 28.97 -25.71
N GLU A 689 5.65 30.16 -25.17
CA GLU A 689 6.92 30.86 -25.36
C GLU A 689 8.10 30.12 -24.70
N THR A 690 7.93 29.67 -23.45
CA THR A 690 8.98 28.93 -22.75
C THR A 690 9.22 27.56 -23.36
N VAL A 691 8.16 26.86 -23.75
CA VAL A 691 8.29 25.57 -24.47
C VAL A 691 8.95 25.77 -25.82
N TYR A 692 8.56 26.82 -26.57
CA TYR A 692 9.15 27.14 -27.86
C TYR A 692 10.65 27.42 -27.76
N ALA A 693 11.07 28.21 -26.77
CA ALA A 693 12.51 28.50 -26.56
C ALA A 693 13.30 27.20 -26.31
N LYS A 694 12.80 26.31 -25.45
CA LYS A 694 13.42 25.00 -25.19
C LYS A 694 13.44 24.09 -26.43
N VAL A 695 12.38 24.10 -27.24
CA VAL A 695 12.32 23.37 -28.51
C VAL A 695 13.42 23.81 -29.45
N ILE A 696 13.58 25.13 -29.63
CA ILE A 696 14.61 25.67 -30.52
C ILE A 696 16.02 25.30 -30.02
N GLU A 697 16.28 25.48 -28.72
CA GLU A 697 17.54 25.07 -28.09
C GLU A 697 17.86 23.60 -28.32
N THR A 698 16.88 22.73 -28.09
CA THR A 698 17.02 21.27 -28.30
C THR A 698 17.28 20.93 -29.76
N LEU A 699 16.53 21.53 -30.69
CA LEU A 699 16.70 21.30 -32.13
C LEU A 699 18.06 21.80 -32.64
N ASP A 700 18.52 22.95 -32.13
CA ASP A 700 19.86 23.47 -32.48
C ASP A 700 20.96 22.55 -31.96
N SER A 701 20.85 22.06 -30.73
CA SER A 701 21.80 21.10 -30.15
C SER A 701 21.84 19.78 -30.93
N ILE A 702 20.67 19.22 -31.29
CA ILE A 702 20.59 18.00 -32.14
C ILE A 702 21.24 18.28 -33.51
N ARG A 703 21.00 19.43 -34.10
CA ARG A 703 21.57 19.85 -35.39
C ARG A 703 23.10 19.89 -35.34
N GLU A 704 23.67 20.45 -34.28
CA GLU A 704 25.11 20.50 -34.05
C GLU A 704 25.72 19.10 -33.93
N HIS A 705 25.10 18.19 -33.20
CA HIS A 705 25.57 16.82 -33.05
C HIS A 705 25.49 16.06 -34.39
N ILE A 706 24.41 16.24 -35.15
CA ILE A 706 24.29 15.62 -36.47
C ILE A 706 25.34 16.19 -37.43
N ALA A 707 25.56 17.50 -37.45
CA ALA A 707 26.58 18.13 -38.28
C ALA A 707 27.99 17.63 -37.92
N LYS A 708 28.31 17.54 -36.64
CA LYS A 708 29.59 17.00 -36.15
C LYS A 708 29.77 15.53 -36.50
N LYS A 709 28.71 14.72 -36.42
CA LYS A 709 28.75 13.29 -36.72
C LYS A 709 28.93 12.99 -38.17
N LEU A 710 28.21 13.67 -39.06
CA LEU A 710 28.27 13.43 -40.49
C LEU A 710 29.47 14.11 -41.14
N GLY A 711 29.92 15.27 -40.67
CA GLY A 711 31.04 16.01 -41.22
C GLY A 711 30.93 16.16 -42.75
N THR A 712 31.98 15.84 -43.48
CA THR A 712 31.99 15.92 -44.94
C THR A 712 31.03 14.95 -45.63
N ASP A 713 30.63 13.85 -44.96
CA ASP A 713 29.68 12.88 -45.51
C ASP A 713 28.27 13.48 -45.64
N ALA A 714 27.99 14.55 -44.94
CA ALA A 714 26.76 15.31 -45.06
C ALA A 714 26.56 15.90 -46.48
N ALA A 715 27.62 16.10 -47.24
CA ALA A 715 27.57 16.69 -48.59
C ALA A 715 26.66 15.90 -49.57
N GLN A 716 26.57 14.57 -49.39
CA GLN A 716 25.71 13.70 -50.21
C GLN A 716 24.23 13.96 -50.02
N TYR A 717 23.80 14.39 -48.84
CA TYR A 717 22.39 14.63 -48.49
C TYR A 717 21.89 16.02 -48.83
N PHE A 718 22.75 16.92 -49.27
CA PHE A 718 22.37 18.27 -49.68
C PHE A 718 21.40 18.27 -50.85
N ASP A 719 21.64 17.36 -51.80
CA ASP A 719 20.82 17.28 -53.03
C ASP A 719 19.46 16.64 -52.78
N ASP A 720 19.30 15.91 -51.68
CA ASP A 720 18.03 15.32 -51.21
C ASP A 720 17.08 16.35 -50.55
N MET A 721 17.54 17.57 -50.34
CA MET A 721 16.67 18.66 -49.89
C MET A 721 15.63 19.02 -50.94
N THR A 722 14.36 19.17 -50.52
CA THR A 722 13.32 19.66 -51.41
C THR A 722 13.62 21.11 -51.88
N PRO A 723 13.03 21.56 -52.98
CA PRO A 723 13.17 22.97 -53.41
C PRO A 723 12.78 23.97 -52.34
N GLU A 724 11.75 23.65 -51.53
CA GLU A 724 11.27 24.47 -50.41
C GLU A 724 12.30 24.50 -49.29
N GLN A 725 12.94 23.36 -48.99
CA GLN A 725 13.98 23.29 -47.95
C GLN A 725 15.25 24.04 -48.40
N LYS A 726 15.65 23.96 -49.68
CA LYS A 726 16.76 24.74 -50.23
C LYS A 726 16.48 26.24 -50.18
N LYS A 727 15.27 26.66 -50.50
CA LYS A 727 14.85 28.05 -50.34
C LYS A 727 14.88 28.49 -48.86
N ALA A 728 14.35 27.70 -47.95
CA ALA A 728 14.39 28.00 -46.54
C ALA A 728 15.81 28.09 -45.99
N LEU A 729 16.72 27.22 -46.41
CA LEU A 729 18.16 27.33 -46.12
C LEU A 729 18.73 28.66 -46.60
N THR A 730 18.46 29.05 -47.86
CA THR A 730 18.91 30.32 -48.40
C THR A 730 18.39 31.52 -47.60
N ASP A 731 17.13 31.50 -47.24
CA ASP A 731 16.50 32.57 -46.40
C ASP A 731 17.13 32.66 -45.00
N ILE A 732 17.51 31.52 -44.38
CA ILE A 732 18.19 31.48 -43.09
C ILE A 732 19.62 32.04 -43.22
N LEU A 733 20.36 31.66 -44.26
CA LEU A 733 21.71 32.20 -44.51
C LEU A 733 21.70 33.71 -44.69
N ILE A 734 20.74 34.23 -45.44
CA ILE A 734 20.56 35.69 -45.61
C ILE A 734 20.26 36.38 -44.27
N LYS A 735 19.34 35.82 -43.45
CA LYS A 735 19.02 36.37 -42.15
C LYS A 735 20.21 36.39 -41.17
N LYS A 736 21.13 35.42 -41.32
CA LYS A 736 22.34 35.33 -40.50
C LYS A 736 23.52 36.10 -41.10
N ASN A 737 23.33 36.88 -42.17
CA ASN A 737 24.36 37.63 -42.91
C ASN A 737 25.52 36.75 -43.41
N ILE A 738 25.23 35.52 -43.84
CA ILE A 738 26.19 34.62 -44.44
C ILE A 738 26.14 34.79 -45.95
N ASP A 739 27.31 34.94 -46.55
CA ASP A 739 27.43 35.15 -48.03
C ASP A 739 26.96 33.90 -48.79
N LEU A 740 26.02 34.07 -49.68
CA LEU A 740 25.47 32.96 -50.47
C LEU A 740 26.52 32.31 -51.41
N THR A 741 27.64 32.97 -51.70
CA THR A 741 28.75 32.38 -52.43
C THR A 741 29.42 31.25 -51.63
N SER A 742 29.28 31.24 -50.30
CA SER A 742 29.81 30.20 -49.42
C SER A 742 29.00 28.90 -49.43
N ILE A 743 27.83 28.83 -50.06
CA ILE A 743 26.96 27.63 -50.04
C ILE A 743 27.70 26.40 -50.57
N ALA A 744 28.56 26.53 -51.58
CA ALA A 744 29.35 25.43 -52.11
C ALA A 744 30.36 24.88 -51.09
N ASP A 745 30.96 25.78 -50.29
CA ASP A 745 31.91 25.39 -49.23
C ASP A 745 31.16 24.79 -48.04
N LEU A 746 30.03 25.35 -47.60
CA LEU A 746 29.17 24.81 -46.57
C LEU A 746 28.63 23.40 -46.95
N LYS A 747 28.28 23.20 -48.24
CA LYS A 747 27.91 21.87 -48.75
C LYS A 747 29.08 20.90 -48.63
N LYS A 748 30.27 21.30 -49.05
CA LYS A 748 31.46 20.45 -49.03
C LYS A 748 31.94 20.11 -47.64
N SER A 749 31.85 21.04 -46.68
CA SER A 749 32.22 20.81 -45.27
C SER A 749 31.14 20.08 -44.48
N GLY A 750 29.88 20.04 -44.96
CA GLY A 750 28.73 19.54 -44.23
C GLY A 750 28.09 20.57 -43.26
N GLU A 751 28.71 21.73 -43.10
CA GLU A 751 28.21 22.77 -42.17
C GLU A 751 26.87 23.38 -42.54
N TYR A 752 26.39 23.17 -43.79
CA TYR A 752 25.04 23.61 -44.18
C TYR A 752 23.93 23.04 -43.29
N ILE A 753 24.17 21.90 -42.59
CA ILE A 753 23.22 21.29 -41.65
C ILE A 753 22.93 22.26 -40.49
N LEU A 754 23.88 23.03 -40.02
CA LEU A 754 23.72 24.03 -38.95
C LEU A 754 22.69 25.13 -39.30
N TYR A 755 22.40 25.30 -40.59
CA TYR A 755 21.48 26.30 -41.13
C TYR A 755 20.28 25.69 -41.85
N ALA A 756 20.25 24.37 -42.02
CA ALA A 756 19.14 23.68 -42.65
C ALA A 756 17.82 23.84 -41.89
N PRO A 757 16.68 23.90 -42.55
CA PRO A 757 15.39 23.94 -41.84
C PRO A 757 15.19 22.67 -41.01
N TYR A 758 14.56 22.80 -39.84
CA TYR A 758 14.40 21.68 -38.89
C TYR A 758 13.71 20.45 -39.49
N GLY A 759 12.76 20.66 -40.43
CA GLY A 759 12.13 19.52 -41.13
C GLY A 759 13.10 18.65 -41.91
N PHE A 760 14.27 19.18 -42.30
CA PHE A 760 15.32 18.40 -42.98
C PHE A 760 16.02 17.40 -42.05
N LEU A 761 16.02 17.66 -40.74
CA LEU A 761 16.56 16.73 -39.72
C LEU A 761 15.81 15.39 -39.74
N LEU A 762 14.50 15.38 -40.04
CA LEU A 762 13.74 14.16 -40.20
C LEU A 762 14.16 13.35 -41.43
N ASN A 763 14.52 14.05 -42.52
CA ASN A 763 15.02 13.38 -43.70
C ASN A 763 16.38 12.73 -43.41
N LEU A 764 17.31 13.46 -42.79
CA LEU A 764 18.61 12.94 -42.37
C LEU A 764 18.44 11.76 -41.40
N TYR A 765 17.53 11.88 -40.45
CA TYR A 765 17.22 10.80 -39.51
C TYR A 765 16.73 9.55 -40.24
N ALA A 766 15.88 9.70 -41.26
CA ALA A 766 15.34 8.55 -41.99
C ALA A 766 16.40 7.80 -42.79
N VAL A 767 17.37 8.53 -43.35
CA VAL A 767 18.40 7.97 -44.27
C VAL A 767 19.61 7.45 -43.45
N SER A 768 20.04 8.15 -42.41
CA SER A 768 21.25 7.84 -41.64
C SER A 768 20.94 7.34 -40.23
N THR A 769 19.77 6.74 -39.99
CA THR A 769 19.30 6.37 -38.68
C THR A 769 20.32 5.53 -37.86
N ASN A 770 20.97 4.55 -38.50
CA ASN A 770 21.91 3.67 -37.80
C ASN A 770 23.15 4.43 -37.31
N ASP A 771 23.59 5.44 -38.03
CA ASP A 771 24.80 6.20 -37.72
C ASP A 771 24.60 7.09 -36.50
N PHE A 772 23.34 7.38 -36.11
CA PHE A 772 23.02 8.23 -34.98
C PHE A 772 22.98 7.46 -33.65
N PHE A 773 22.93 6.12 -33.72
CA PHE A 773 22.86 5.23 -32.54
C PHE A 773 24.17 4.50 -32.24
N ASP A 774 25.29 5.05 -32.65
CA ASP A 774 26.62 4.51 -32.35
C ASP A 774 27.32 5.18 -31.16
N GLY A 775 26.66 6.15 -30.52
CA GLY A 775 27.21 7.01 -29.49
C GLY A 775 27.78 8.34 -30.03
N GLY A 776 27.48 8.73 -31.27
CA GLY A 776 27.89 10.00 -31.81
C GLY A 776 26.84 11.11 -31.78
N VAL A 777 25.54 10.74 -31.79
CA VAL A 777 24.43 11.67 -31.60
C VAL A 777 23.60 11.28 -30.37
N TRP A 778 23.23 9.99 -30.27
CA TRP A 778 22.46 9.48 -29.15
C TRP A 778 23.32 8.58 -28.27
N ASN A 779 23.13 8.67 -26.91
CA ASN A 779 23.76 7.78 -25.95
C ASN A 779 23.35 6.32 -26.13
N LYS A 780 22.11 6.10 -26.63
CA LYS A 780 21.56 4.78 -26.89
C LYS A 780 22.25 4.09 -28.07
N LYS A 781 22.79 2.89 -27.83
CA LYS A 781 23.32 2.02 -28.88
C LYS A 781 22.29 0.96 -29.26
N LEU A 782 22.22 0.64 -30.56
CA LEU A 782 21.39 -0.44 -31.07
C LEU A 782 22.03 -1.79 -30.76
N SER A 783 21.22 -2.79 -30.43
CA SER A 783 21.70 -4.15 -30.21
C SER A 783 22.18 -4.77 -31.54
N SER A 784 23.29 -5.51 -31.48
CA SER A 784 23.78 -6.27 -32.63
C SER A 784 23.52 -7.77 -32.45
N SER A 785 23.21 -8.49 -33.50
CA SER A 785 23.04 -9.95 -33.49
C SER A 785 24.37 -10.73 -33.35
N ALA A 786 25.49 -10.03 -33.18
CA ALA A 786 26.84 -10.64 -33.16
C ALA A 786 27.09 -11.54 -31.94
N ASP A 787 26.27 -11.47 -30.87
CA ASP A 787 26.44 -12.27 -29.64
C ASP A 787 25.72 -13.63 -29.69
N GLY A 788 25.11 -14.03 -30.80
CA GLY A 788 24.61 -15.38 -31.05
C GLY A 788 23.50 -15.92 -30.16
N LEU A 789 22.95 -15.10 -29.24
CA LEU A 789 22.00 -15.50 -28.21
C LEU A 789 20.55 -15.11 -28.51
N LEU A 790 20.30 -14.23 -29.47
CA LEU A 790 18.96 -13.74 -29.83
C LEU A 790 18.69 -13.87 -31.32
N ASP A 791 17.46 -14.24 -31.67
CA ASP A 791 16.96 -14.27 -33.03
C ASP A 791 17.09 -12.90 -33.70
N GLN A 792 17.60 -12.86 -34.93
CA GLN A 792 17.85 -11.64 -35.68
C GLN A 792 16.58 -10.80 -35.88
N GLU A 793 15.43 -11.45 -36.09
CA GLU A 793 14.12 -10.76 -36.23
C GLU A 793 13.70 -10.04 -34.92
N ILE A 794 13.98 -10.65 -33.77
CA ILE A 794 13.66 -10.06 -32.47
C ILE A 794 14.52 -8.81 -32.21
N VAL A 795 15.82 -8.90 -32.54
CA VAL A 795 16.76 -7.78 -32.41
C VAL A 795 16.36 -6.63 -33.33
N GLU A 796 16.03 -6.94 -34.58
CA GLU A 796 15.61 -5.95 -35.56
C GLU A 796 14.28 -5.27 -35.16
N HIS A 797 13.32 -6.04 -34.69
CA HIS A 797 12.05 -5.51 -34.15
C HIS A 797 12.27 -4.58 -32.95
N ALA A 798 13.12 -4.97 -32.01
CA ALA A 798 13.46 -4.15 -30.84
C ALA A 798 14.15 -2.84 -31.25
N ASN A 799 15.13 -2.91 -32.18
CA ASN A 799 15.82 -1.76 -32.71
C ASN A 799 14.88 -0.81 -33.45
N ASN A 800 13.96 -1.33 -34.25
CA ASN A 800 12.98 -0.53 -34.99
C ASN A 800 12.03 0.20 -34.02
N LYS A 801 11.64 -0.42 -32.89
CA LYS A 801 10.84 0.23 -31.85
C LYS A 801 11.59 1.40 -31.19
N ILE A 802 12.87 1.22 -30.90
CA ILE A 802 13.74 2.28 -30.38
C ILE A 802 13.82 3.44 -31.40
N LYS A 803 14.20 3.16 -32.63
CA LYS A 803 14.29 4.18 -33.71
C LYS A 803 12.98 4.97 -33.85
N GLN A 804 11.84 4.28 -33.80
CA GLN A 804 10.54 4.93 -33.93
C GLN A 804 10.21 5.86 -32.74
N GLN A 805 10.67 5.54 -31.56
CA GLN A 805 10.47 6.40 -30.38
C GLN A 805 11.19 7.75 -30.55
N TYR A 806 12.47 7.73 -30.96
CA TYR A 806 13.24 8.97 -31.20
C TYR A 806 12.67 9.78 -32.38
N ARG A 807 12.25 9.09 -33.42
CA ARG A 807 11.58 9.74 -34.55
C ARG A 807 10.33 10.47 -34.13
N ASN A 808 9.45 9.82 -33.35
CA ASN A 808 8.21 10.42 -32.89
C ASN A 808 8.48 11.66 -32.00
N SER A 809 9.47 11.58 -31.11
CA SER A 809 9.84 12.71 -30.26
C SER A 809 10.43 13.86 -31.09
N LEU A 810 11.23 13.57 -32.12
CA LEU A 810 11.77 14.58 -33.01
C LEU A 810 10.67 15.22 -33.87
N GLU A 811 9.71 14.43 -34.37
CA GLU A 811 8.53 14.93 -35.08
C GLU A 811 7.67 15.84 -34.20
N ASP A 812 7.44 15.48 -32.94
CA ASP A 812 6.67 16.29 -32.01
C ASP A 812 7.26 17.69 -31.82
N ILE A 813 8.57 17.79 -31.56
CA ILE A 813 9.22 19.09 -31.35
C ILE A 813 9.33 19.91 -32.63
N ILE A 814 9.56 19.29 -33.80
CA ILE A 814 9.62 19.98 -35.09
C ILE A 814 8.24 20.50 -35.50
N ASN A 815 7.19 19.71 -35.31
CA ASN A 815 5.82 20.15 -35.59
C ASN A 815 5.42 21.32 -34.68
N PHE A 816 5.79 21.26 -33.40
CA PHE A 816 5.54 22.38 -32.48
C PHE A 816 6.34 23.63 -32.86
N ALA A 817 7.59 23.50 -33.29
CA ALA A 817 8.40 24.63 -33.78
C ALA A 817 7.74 25.33 -34.98
N ARG A 818 7.00 24.58 -35.82
CA ARG A 818 6.29 25.11 -36.95
C ARG A 818 4.95 25.77 -36.61
N ASP A 819 4.11 25.09 -35.79
CA ASP A 819 2.68 25.40 -35.65
C ASP A 819 2.30 26.05 -34.31
N LYS A 820 3.18 25.98 -33.29
CA LYS A 820 3.02 26.63 -31.96
C LYS A 820 1.63 26.44 -31.31
N TYR A 821 1.22 25.21 -31.13
CA TYR A 821 -0.04 24.88 -30.45
C TYR A 821 -0.03 25.34 -29.00
N ASP A 822 -1.15 25.85 -28.52
CA ASP A 822 -1.30 26.39 -27.15
C ASP A 822 -2.12 25.48 -26.19
N ASP A 823 -2.57 24.31 -26.66
CA ASP A 823 -3.29 23.37 -25.81
C ASP A 823 -2.36 22.67 -24.80
N GLU A 824 -2.83 22.54 -23.58
CA GLU A 824 -2.05 22.02 -22.46
C GLU A 824 -1.51 20.59 -22.71
N LEU A 825 -2.27 19.73 -23.38
CA LEU A 825 -1.87 18.35 -23.65
C LEU A 825 -0.72 18.30 -24.66
N THR A 826 -0.77 19.12 -25.71
CA THR A 826 0.31 19.22 -26.69
C THR A 826 1.56 19.82 -26.04
N LEU A 827 1.43 20.88 -25.25
CA LEU A 827 2.57 21.46 -24.53
C LEU A 827 3.25 20.43 -23.62
N ARG A 828 2.50 19.66 -22.85
CA ARG A 828 3.05 18.59 -22.00
C ARG A 828 3.73 17.49 -22.80
N ARG A 829 3.12 17.07 -23.92
CA ARG A 829 3.71 16.05 -24.80
C ARG A 829 5.04 16.52 -25.39
N VAL A 830 5.08 17.76 -25.84
CA VAL A 830 6.29 18.38 -26.39
C VAL A 830 7.38 18.49 -25.33
N GLN A 831 7.04 18.87 -24.09
CA GLN A 831 7.99 18.90 -22.98
C GLN A 831 8.59 17.51 -22.69
N MET A 832 7.76 16.46 -22.68
CA MET A 832 8.25 15.08 -22.51
C MET A 832 9.20 14.68 -23.65
N SER A 833 8.91 15.09 -24.88
CA SER A 833 9.77 14.84 -26.04
C SER A 833 11.09 15.61 -25.96
N ILE A 834 11.09 16.84 -25.45
CA ILE A 834 12.31 17.63 -25.18
C ILE A 834 13.15 16.92 -24.11
N GLU A 835 12.58 16.59 -22.96
CA GLU A 835 13.29 15.92 -21.84
C GLU A 835 13.91 14.60 -22.30
N PHE A 836 13.15 13.81 -23.05
CA PHE A 836 13.65 12.56 -23.60
C PHE A 836 14.86 12.78 -24.53
N LEU A 837 14.74 13.66 -25.53
CA LEU A 837 15.80 13.90 -26.51
C LEU A 837 17.04 14.54 -25.88
N GLN A 838 16.88 15.47 -24.94
CA GLN A 838 18.01 16.07 -24.24
C GLN A 838 18.77 15.06 -23.35
N THR A 839 18.02 14.15 -22.66
CA THR A 839 18.64 13.10 -21.84
C THR A 839 19.40 12.07 -22.68
N GLU A 840 18.94 11.81 -23.88
CA GLU A 840 19.55 10.84 -24.79
C GLU A 840 20.63 11.43 -25.72
N LEU A 841 20.79 12.75 -25.77
CA LEU A 841 21.86 13.41 -26.53
C LEU A 841 23.22 13.14 -25.86
N VAL A 842 24.24 12.92 -26.66
CA VAL A 842 25.63 12.76 -26.18
C VAL A 842 26.11 14.08 -25.59
N GLU A 843 26.78 14.09 -24.42
CA GLU A 843 27.37 15.27 -23.79
C GLU A 843 28.54 15.86 -24.63
#